data_52a3a653029396e1b4acc575cd28e789
#
_entry.id   52a3a653029396e1b4acc575cd28e789
#
_cell.length_a   1.000
_cell.length_b   1.000
_cell.length_c   1.000
_cell.angle_alpha   90.00
_cell.angle_beta   90.00
_cell.angle_gamma   90.00
#
_symmetry.space_group_name_H-M   'P 1'
#
loop_
_entity.id
_entity.type
_entity.pdbx_description
1 polymer ?
#
loop_
_entity_poly.entity_id
_entity_poly.type
_entity_poly.pdbx_seq_one_letter_code
_entity_poly.pdbx_strand_id
1 'polypeptide(L)'
;MLLNCHSYYSLNYGCLSVEDVLQTIKDLGHTNFVITDINNTSETFRFLMRAEEQGIKANIGIDFRNGVHQQYIGIAKNKKGFFELNEHLSHHLEKKLPIDPIAPNFKHAYIIYPLAFAPHPNYLKEHEFIGISPSDLKNITKQKDWKHHQGKLVVLCTATFRNKRDYNTHRLLRAIGENMLLSKLPPIRQAHPDNKYRSAVEIKELYGQFPQVLKNTKKLLKNCKVKYNFKQPKNKLYFTKSKEEDIKLLTDLSHQGLEYRFKTVNDVILKRLDTELKLIEQCDFCAYFLINWDLVCYAQRKGYCYVGRGSGANSLVAYLLRITNVDPIDLDLYFERFINPYRSSPPDFDIDFSWTDRDDITKYLFDTYGWDKVALLGSYQTFQRKAVIRELGKVFGLPDEEIKSLQRASQYASDTYGQLVQKYSTYIAGFPSHLSIHSSGILISEEPIHYYSSTVLPPKNFPTTHFDMQIAEDIGLYKYDILSQRGLGKIKDALVYVKQNHGITIDIDDIDMLKSDPKVKQLLRQGDLTGCFYVESPAMRMLLTKLKAEDYTRLVAASSIIRPGVSKSGMMREYIVRFQDEERRNNAQKALPELYKLLEETYGVMVYQEDVIKVAHFFAGLTLAEADILRRGMSWKFRERTEFAQVEQRFFDNCHQKGYAEKTVQDIWHQIESFANYAFSKGHSASYAVESFQALYIHAYYPLEYLTATLNNGGGFYSKEFYAHTARMKGGTIALPCVNNSDLKATLSGKTVHLGLAFINGGFGNENVYRILKSRQTDGPFLSFRDFVNRMSEISLEQIIVLIRLGCFRCFEPNKKKLMWDAHFLLSKTPETREKSNLFRIEPKSWKLPELIHTQVEDAYDEMELLGFPVTVSPFSLIADQSQIPTLAASELPKLIGKTVDLAGYRVTVKSTKTSNNQIMQFGTFVDQKGDWIDTVIFPNVFTNNKVSAPGCYKIRGKVSEEFGHITVDVEKIRRLEVMNLRGD
;
A
#
# COMPACT_ATOMS: atom_id res chain seq x y z
N MET A 1 -31.43 25.59 -12.50
CA MET A 1 -30.56 26.60 -13.14
C MET A 1 -29.35 26.89 -12.27
N LEU A 2 -28.68 25.86 -11.77
CA LEU A 2 -27.49 25.96 -10.94
C LEU A 2 -26.26 25.76 -11.82
N LEU A 3 -25.36 26.75 -11.86
CA LEU A 3 -24.14 26.74 -12.69
C LEU A 3 -22.89 26.43 -11.88
N ASN A 4 -22.97 26.41 -10.53
CA ASN A 4 -21.84 26.15 -9.64
C ASN A 4 -22.29 25.32 -8.44
N CYS A 5 -22.12 24.02 -8.52
CA CYS A 5 -22.48 23.08 -7.45
C CYS A 5 -21.24 22.35 -6.97
N HIS A 6 -21.09 22.22 -5.66
CA HIS A 6 -19.97 21.55 -5.01
C HIS A 6 -20.42 20.27 -4.34
N SER A 7 -19.63 19.20 -4.54
CA SER A 7 -19.68 17.99 -3.74
C SER A 7 -18.58 18.00 -2.65
N TYR A 8 -18.51 16.97 -1.83
CA TYR A 8 -17.44 16.78 -0.85
C TYR A 8 -16.06 16.52 -1.48
N TYR A 9 -15.96 16.37 -2.82
CA TYR A 9 -14.71 16.38 -3.57
C TYR A 9 -14.16 17.78 -3.85
N SER A 10 -14.90 18.82 -3.51
CA SER A 10 -14.32 20.13 -3.16
C SER A 10 -13.68 19.99 -1.79
N LEU A 11 -12.44 19.43 -1.74
CA LEU A 11 -11.79 18.92 -0.53
C LEU A 11 -11.73 19.96 0.59
N ASN A 12 -12.07 19.54 1.80
CA ASN A 12 -12.15 20.41 2.98
C ASN A 12 -13.08 21.63 2.81
N TYR A 13 -14.03 21.54 1.88
CA TYR A 13 -14.97 22.63 1.56
C TYR A 13 -16.40 22.14 1.37
N GLY A 14 -16.66 21.26 0.41
CA GLY A 14 -17.96 20.66 0.15
C GLY A 14 -18.38 19.65 1.22
N CYS A 15 -19.67 19.46 1.40
CA CYS A 15 -20.21 18.66 2.50
C CYS A 15 -21.29 17.65 2.08
N LEU A 16 -21.48 17.43 0.78
CA LEU A 16 -22.53 16.56 0.23
C LEU A 16 -21.91 15.46 -0.65
N SER A 17 -22.38 14.22 -0.50
CA SER A 17 -22.04 13.13 -1.41
C SER A 17 -22.66 13.36 -2.80
N VAL A 18 -22.27 12.55 -3.79
CA VAL A 18 -22.87 12.57 -5.13
C VAL A 18 -24.38 12.31 -5.04
N GLU A 19 -24.77 11.32 -4.26
CA GLU A 19 -26.16 10.92 -4.04
C GLU A 19 -26.94 12.04 -3.35
N ASP A 20 -26.38 12.67 -2.32
CA ASP A 20 -27.01 13.82 -1.63
C ASP A 20 -27.23 15.02 -2.56
N VAL A 21 -26.23 15.32 -3.42
CA VAL A 21 -26.36 16.41 -4.40
C VAL A 21 -27.46 16.09 -5.39
N LEU A 22 -27.50 14.93 -6.00
CA LEU A 22 -28.51 14.52 -6.99
C LEU A 22 -29.90 14.49 -6.38
N GLN A 23 -30.07 13.94 -5.18
CA GLN A 23 -31.35 13.95 -4.48
C GLN A 23 -31.81 15.38 -4.18
N THR A 24 -30.87 16.23 -3.72
CA THR A 24 -31.18 17.65 -3.46
C THR A 24 -31.62 18.41 -4.73
N ILE A 25 -30.92 18.17 -5.85
CA ILE A 25 -31.26 18.74 -7.17
C ILE A 25 -32.68 18.35 -7.58
N LYS A 26 -33.04 17.09 -7.40
CA LYS A 26 -34.36 16.53 -7.71
C LYS A 26 -35.45 17.13 -6.84
N ASP A 27 -35.26 17.16 -5.51
CA ASP A 27 -36.23 17.67 -4.53
C ASP A 27 -36.49 19.15 -4.72
N LEU A 28 -35.49 19.90 -5.19
CA LEU A 28 -35.60 21.32 -5.49
C LEU A 28 -36.13 21.64 -6.90
N GLY A 29 -36.58 20.64 -7.66
CA GLY A 29 -37.22 20.76 -8.96
C GLY A 29 -36.28 21.20 -10.10
N HIS A 30 -35.02 20.88 -10.02
CA HIS A 30 -34.07 21.10 -11.11
C HIS A 30 -33.99 19.87 -12.01
N THR A 31 -34.07 20.07 -13.31
CA THR A 31 -33.87 19.05 -14.35
C THR A 31 -32.49 19.11 -14.99
N ASN A 32 -31.73 20.17 -14.71
CA ASN A 32 -30.45 20.46 -15.33
C ASN A 32 -29.59 21.31 -14.37
N PHE A 33 -28.34 20.92 -14.15
CA PHE A 33 -27.36 21.59 -13.30
C PHE A 33 -25.93 21.40 -13.81
N VAL A 34 -24.95 22.08 -13.20
CA VAL A 34 -23.52 21.89 -13.46
C VAL A 34 -22.84 21.51 -12.16
N ILE A 35 -22.12 20.38 -12.17
CA ILE A 35 -21.18 20.05 -11.11
C ILE A 35 -19.84 20.73 -11.40
N THR A 36 -19.28 21.44 -10.42
CA THR A 36 -18.08 22.26 -10.54
C THR A 36 -17.29 22.21 -9.24
N ASP A 37 -16.75 21.05 -8.93
CA ASP A 37 -15.91 20.93 -7.74
C ASP A 37 -14.68 21.84 -7.85
N ILE A 38 -14.22 22.34 -6.69
CA ILE A 38 -13.14 23.32 -6.60
C ILE A 38 -11.82 22.63 -6.96
N ASN A 39 -11.21 23.05 -8.07
CA ASN A 39 -9.95 22.51 -8.58
C ASN A 39 -9.89 20.96 -8.58
N ASN A 40 -11.04 20.32 -8.85
CA ASN A 40 -11.15 18.86 -8.79
C ASN A 40 -12.16 18.32 -9.82
N THR A 41 -11.83 17.17 -10.43
CA THR A 41 -12.67 16.51 -11.43
C THR A 41 -12.93 15.03 -11.13
N SER A 42 -12.73 14.60 -9.88
CA SER A 42 -12.80 13.20 -9.48
C SER A 42 -14.11 12.53 -9.79
N GLU A 43 -15.23 13.11 -9.34
CA GLU A 43 -16.55 12.49 -9.40
C GLU A 43 -17.35 12.87 -10.64
N THR A 44 -16.75 13.59 -11.56
CA THR A 44 -17.43 14.10 -12.76
C THR A 44 -18.21 13.02 -13.50
N PHE A 45 -17.60 11.85 -13.71
CA PHE A 45 -18.24 10.74 -14.43
C PHE A 45 -19.32 10.05 -13.62
N ARG A 46 -19.14 9.91 -12.31
CA ARG A 46 -20.19 9.35 -11.44
C ARG A 46 -21.42 10.25 -11.44
N PHE A 47 -21.25 11.56 -11.45
CA PHE A 47 -22.36 12.50 -11.61
C PHE A 47 -23.08 12.33 -12.96
N LEU A 48 -22.33 12.16 -14.05
CA LEU A 48 -22.93 11.94 -15.37
C LEU A 48 -23.77 10.66 -15.40
N MET A 49 -23.22 9.55 -14.91
CA MET A 49 -23.91 8.24 -14.90
C MET A 49 -25.14 8.26 -13.98
N ARG A 50 -24.97 8.69 -12.73
CA ARG A 50 -26.05 8.65 -11.75
C ARG A 50 -27.16 9.66 -12.02
N ALA A 51 -26.84 10.82 -12.60
CA ALA A 51 -27.85 11.79 -13.03
C ALA A 51 -28.70 11.26 -14.16
N GLU A 52 -28.11 10.58 -15.15
CA GLU A 52 -28.83 9.97 -16.27
C GLU A 52 -29.81 8.88 -15.79
N GLU A 53 -29.38 8.02 -14.84
CA GLU A 53 -30.23 7.01 -14.18
C GLU A 53 -31.46 7.65 -13.49
N GLN A 54 -31.33 8.89 -13.01
CA GLN A 54 -32.44 9.63 -12.32
C GLN A 54 -33.22 10.57 -13.23
N GLY A 55 -32.94 10.60 -14.53
CA GLY A 55 -33.59 11.50 -15.49
C GLY A 55 -33.20 12.97 -15.33
N ILE A 56 -32.06 13.27 -14.71
CA ILE A 56 -31.51 14.61 -14.51
C ILE A 56 -30.33 14.81 -15.48
N LYS A 57 -30.30 15.97 -16.13
CA LYS A 57 -29.14 16.31 -16.97
C LYS A 57 -28.05 16.98 -16.14
N ALA A 58 -26.97 16.25 -15.85
CA ALA A 58 -25.75 16.83 -15.32
C ALA A 58 -24.89 17.41 -16.45
N ASN A 59 -24.35 18.60 -16.24
CA ASN A 59 -23.23 19.15 -17.02
C ASN A 59 -22.02 19.24 -16.12
N ILE A 60 -20.85 19.35 -16.71
CA ILE A 60 -19.57 19.27 -16.03
C ILE A 60 -18.75 20.54 -16.22
N GLY A 61 -18.04 20.91 -15.18
CA GLY A 61 -17.16 22.07 -15.17
C GLY A 61 -16.21 22.04 -13.98
N ILE A 62 -15.50 23.11 -13.78
CA ILE A 62 -14.51 23.29 -12.72
C ILE A 62 -14.68 24.68 -12.12
N ASP A 63 -14.71 24.79 -10.80
CA ASP A 63 -14.59 26.05 -10.07
C ASP A 63 -13.10 26.32 -9.80
N PHE A 64 -12.51 27.20 -10.60
CA PHE A 64 -11.09 27.56 -10.52
C PHE A 64 -10.82 28.55 -9.40
N ARG A 65 -10.02 28.17 -8.40
CA ARG A 65 -9.73 29.01 -7.23
C ARG A 65 -8.25 29.02 -6.84
N ASN A 66 -7.83 30.14 -6.27
CA ASN A 66 -6.60 30.26 -5.50
C ASN A 66 -6.95 30.24 -3.99
N GLY A 67 -6.81 29.08 -3.36
CA GLY A 67 -7.34 28.86 -2.01
C GLY A 67 -8.85 29.01 -1.96
N VAL A 68 -9.36 30.04 -1.28
CA VAL A 68 -10.81 30.34 -1.21
C VAL A 68 -11.27 31.33 -2.27
N HIS A 69 -10.36 32.02 -2.93
CA HIS A 69 -10.66 33.07 -3.88
C HIS A 69 -10.99 32.49 -5.26
N GLN A 70 -12.28 32.56 -5.61
CA GLN A 70 -12.79 32.12 -6.91
C GLN A 70 -12.28 33.08 -8.00
N GLN A 71 -11.62 32.53 -9.03
CA GLN A 71 -11.18 33.26 -10.20
C GLN A 71 -12.29 33.26 -11.26
N TYR A 72 -12.69 32.11 -11.70
CA TYR A 72 -13.77 31.87 -12.66
C TYR A 72 -14.28 30.43 -12.59
N ILE A 73 -15.38 30.17 -13.23
CA ILE A 73 -15.96 28.84 -13.40
C ILE A 73 -15.87 28.49 -14.88
N GLY A 74 -15.27 27.33 -15.19
CA GLY A 74 -15.26 26.76 -16.53
C GLY A 74 -16.35 25.71 -16.68
N ILE A 75 -17.16 25.76 -17.74
CA ILE A 75 -18.23 24.78 -18.02
C ILE A 75 -18.00 24.22 -19.42
N ALA A 76 -17.84 22.91 -19.53
CA ALA A 76 -17.60 22.23 -20.79
C ALA A 76 -18.83 22.26 -21.71
N LYS A 77 -18.67 22.69 -22.96
CA LYS A 77 -19.71 22.59 -24.00
C LYS A 77 -19.84 21.16 -24.55
N ASN A 78 -18.70 20.45 -24.63
CA ASN A 78 -18.56 19.10 -25.16
C ASN A 78 -17.32 18.43 -24.59
N LYS A 79 -16.97 17.21 -25.05
CA LYS A 79 -15.78 16.44 -24.61
C LYS A 79 -14.46 17.24 -24.79
N LYS A 80 -14.30 18.01 -25.88
CA LYS A 80 -13.12 18.85 -26.09
C LYS A 80 -13.03 19.98 -25.08
N GLY A 81 -14.17 20.57 -24.69
CA GLY A 81 -14.20 21.58 -23.64
C GLY A 81 -13.78 21.03 -22.27
N PHE A 82 -14.15 19.80 -21.96
CA PHE A 82 -13.68 19.16 -20.72
C PHE A 82 -12.18 18.88 -20.77
N PHE A 83 -11.67 18.46 -21.93
CA PHE A 83 -10.23 18.33 -22.15
C PHE A 83 -9.50 19.67 -21.90
N GLU A 84 -9.94 20.77 -22.54
CA GLU A 84 -9.33 22.11 -22.37
C GLU A 84 -9.29 22.54 -20.89
N LEU A 85 -10.37 22.30 -20.14
CA LEU A 85 -10.46 22.65 -18.71
C LEU A 85 -9.53 21.78 -17.85
N ASN A 86 -9.47 20.48 -18.12
CA ASN A 86 -8.60 19.55 -17.41
C ASN A 86 -7.12 19.85 -17.66
N GLU A 87 -6.72 20.08 -18.92
CA GLU A 87 -5.35 20.41 -19.30
C GLU A 87 -4.90 21.71 -18.58
N HIS A 88 -5.76 22.73 -18.59
CA HIS A 88 -5.47 23.99 -17.92
C HIS A 88 -5.31 23.80 -16.41
N LEU A 89 -6.24 23.10 -15.76
CA LEU A 89 -6.12 22.81 -14.31
C LEU A 89 -4.86 22.01 -13.99
N SER A 90 -4.59 20.98 -14.76
CA SER A 90 -3.39 20.13 -14.59
C SER A 90 -2.10 20.94 -14.65
N HIS A 91 -1.99 21.84 -15.62
CA HIS A 91 -0.80 22.70 -15.75
C HIS A 91 -0.54 23.52 -14.47
N HIS A 92 -1.59 24.09 -13.87
CA HIS A 92 -1.44 24.87 -12.63
C HIS A 92 -1.15 23.99 -11.41
N LEU A 93 -1.80 22.83 -11.30
CA LEU A 93 -1.60 21.90 -10.19
C LEU A 93 -0.21 21.24 -10.22
N GLU A 94 0.26 20.81 -11.40
CA GLU A 94 1.55 20.15 -11.56
C GLU A 94 2.73 21.11 -11.33
N LYS A 95 2.61 22.33 -11.84
CA LYS A 95 3.64 23.37 -11.65
C LYS A 95 3.49 24.18 -10.36
N LYS A 96 2.42 23.92 -9.58
CA LYS A 96 2.08 24.66 -8.35
C LYS A 96 1.97 26.18 -8.59
N LEU A 97 1.42 26.56 -9.76
CA LEU A 97 1.19 27.94 -10.14
C LEU A 97 -0.19 28.38 -9.69
N PRO A 98 -0.36 29.68 -9.30
CA PRO A 98 -1.68 30.21 -9.07
C PRO A 98 -2.47 30.25 -10.37
N ILE A 99 -3.80 30.10 -10.27
CA ILE A 99 -4.73 30.30 -11.39
C ILE A 99 -4.78 31.79 -11.72
N ASP A 100 -4.59 32.15 -13.00
CA ASP A 100 -4.69 33.54 -13.44
C ASP A 100 -6.11 34.08 -13.27
N PRO A 101 -6.28 35.37 -12.94
CA PRO A 101 -7.61 35.98 -12.82
C PRO A 101 -8.41 36.02 -14.12
N ILE A 102 -7.69 36.02 -15.26
CA ILE A 102 -8.28 36.01 -16.61
C ILE A 102 -8.08 34.63 -17.23
N ALA A 103 -9.16 33.99 -17.61
CA ALA A 103 -9.14 32.69 -18.23
C ALA A 103 -8.46 32.73 -19.61
N PRO A 104 -7.72 31.69 -20.00
CA PRO A 104 -7.18 31.57 -21.35
C PRO A 104 -8.31 31.48 -22.39
N ASN A 105 -7.96 31.47 -23.68
CA ASN A 105 -8.95 31.42 -24.74
C ASN A 105 -9.48 30.00 -24.98
N PHE A 106 -10.40 29.53 -24.16
CA PHE A 106 -11.07 28.24 -24.37
C PHE A 106 -12.00 28.31 -25.59
N LYS A 107 -11.91 27.35 -26.50
CA LYS A 107 -12.78 27.29 -27.69
C LYS A 107 -14.09 26.53 -27.41
N HIS A 108 -13.99 25.50 -26.56
CA HIS A 108 -15.08 24.55 -26.35
C HIS A 108 -15.63 24.58 -24.91
N ALA A 109 -15.27 25.58 -24.09
CA ALA A 109 -15.84 25.80 -22.77
C ALA A 109 -16.53 27.18 -22.67
N TYR A 110 -17.42 27.35 -21.71
CA TYR A 110 -17.93 28.60 -21.24
C TYR A 110 -17.19 29.02 -19.97
N ILE A 111 -16.88 30.30 -19.85
CA ILE A 111 -16.27 30.89 -18.66
C ILE A 111 -17.22 31.84 -18.00
N ILE A 112 -17.36 31.73 -16.69
CA ILE A 112 -18.23 32.58 -15.87
C ILE A 112 -17.37 33.25 -14.80
N TYR A 113 -17.21 34.56 -14.89
CA TYR A 113 -16.52 35.38 -13.89
C TYR A 113 -17.51 35.83 -12.82
N PRO A 114 -17.22 35.72 -11.51
CA PRO A 114 -17.98 36.40 -10.46
C PRO A 114 -17.98 37.90 -10.71
N LEU A 115 -19.09 38.56 -10.48
CA LEU A 115 -19.25 40.01 -10.76
C LEU A 115 -18.13 40.87 -10.18
N ALA A 116 -17.67 40.56 -8.97
CA ALA A 116 -16.65 41.32 -8.26
C ALA A 116 -15.26 41.34 -8.96
N PHE A 117 -14.95 40.32 -9.77
CA PHE A 117 -13.68 40.15 -10.44
C PHE A 117 -13.80 40.04 -11.96
N ALA A 118 -15.01 40.30 -12.50
CA ALA A 118 -15.26 40.19 -13.91
C ALA A 118 -14.54 41.28 -14.69
N PRO A 119 -13.93 40.96 -15.84
CA PRO A 119 -13.53 42.00 -16.81
C PRO A 119 -14.72 42.82 -17.25
N HIS A 120 -14.45 44.06 -17.71
CA HIS A 120 -15.53 44.89 -18.25
C HIS A 120 -16.25 44.19 -19.42
N PRO A 121 -17.56 44.19 -19.55
CA PRO A 121 -18.34 43.43 -20.54
C PRO A 121 -17.86 43.57 -21.99
N ASN A 122 -17.30 44.71 -22.36
CA ASN A 122 -16.77 44.97 -23.70
C ASN A 122 -15.50 44.14 -24.02
N TYR A 123 -14.82 43.64 -23.02
CA TYR A 123 -13.59 42.82 -23.21
C TYR A 123 -13.90 41.31 -23.15
N LEU A 124 -15.14 40.94 -22.86
CA LEU A 124 -15.53 39.53 -22.77
C LEU A 124 -15.66 38.89 -24.14
N LYS A 125 -15.02 37.80 -24.35
CA LYS A 125 -15.14 36.94 -25.53
C LYS A 125 -16.55 36.36 -25.65
N GLU A 126 -16.91 35.82 -26.83
CA GLU A 126 -18.25 35.29 -27.07
C GLU A 126 -18.72 34.27 -26.03
N HIS A 127 -17.81 33.38 -25.60
CA HIS A 127 -18.03 32.29 -24.65
C HIS A 127 -17.84 32.68 -23.18
N GLU A 128 -17.57 33.95 -22.88
CA GLU A 128 -17.34 34.46 -21.54
C GLU A 128 -18.56 35.23 -21.04
N PHE A 129 -18.91 35.01 -19.77
CA PHE A 129 -20.09 35.57 -19.12
C PHE A 129 -19.74 36.08 -17.73
N ILE A 130 -20.60 36.94 -17.20
CA ILE A 130 -20.55 37.43 -15.83
C ILE A 130 -21.65 36.76 -15.04
N GLY A 131 -21.27 36.11 -13.96
CA GLY A 131 -22.17 35.45 -13.02
C GLY A 131 -22.69 36.43 -11.99
N ILE A 132 -23.99 36.53 -11.89
CA ILE A 132 -24.71 37.42 -10.97
C ILE A 132 -25.21 36.58 -9.80
N SER A 133 -24.64 36.78 -8.61
CA SER A 133 -25.16 36.18 -7.39
C SER A 133 -26.39 36.85 -6.84
N PRO A 134 -27.19 36.23 -5.95
CA PRO A 134 -28.32 36.89 -5.30
C PRO A 134 -27.96 38.19 -4.56
N SER A 135 -26.76 38.26 -3.97
CA SER A 135 -26.26 39.47 -3.31
C SER A 135 -25.94 40.61 -4.28
N ASP A 136 -25.63 40.31 -5.55
CA ASP A 136 -25.25 41.27 -6.57
C ASP A 136 -26.47 41.97 -7.18
N LEU A 137 -27.68 41.42 -7.08
CA LEU A 137 -28.88 41.90 -7.71
C LEU A 137 -29.18 43.37 -7.34
N LYS A 138 -28.93 43.75 -6.09
CA LYS A 138 -29.11 45.14 -5.62
C LYS A 138 -28.13 46.14 -6.24
N ASN A 139 -26.95 45.68 -6.57
CA ASN A 139 -25.85 46.48 -7.12
C ASN A 139 -26.07 46.74 -8.62
N ILE A 140 -26.53 45.71 -9.34
CA ILE A 140 -26.79 45.79 -10.79
C ILE A 140 -27.88 46.78 -11.11
N THR A 141 -28.92 46.89 -10.29
CA THR A 141 -30.01 47.86 -10.50
C THR A 141 -29.54 49.32 -10.44
N LYS A 142 -28.44 49.59 -9.75
CA LYS A 142 -27.87 50.94 -9.58
C LYS A 142 -26.92 51.36 -10.69
N GLN A 143 -26.40 50.41 -11.46
CA GLN A 143 -25.39 50.66 -12.52
C GLN A 143 -26.02 50.72 -13.89
N LYS A 144 -26.17 51.96 -14.47
CA LYS A 144 -26.83 52.21 -15.77
C LYS A 144 -26.23 51.43 -16.93
N ASP A 145 -24.93 51.21 -16.96
CA ASP A 145 -24.21 50.54 -18.04
C ASP A 145 -24.52 49.05 -18.22
N TRP A 146 -24.87 48.37 -17.15
CA TRP A 146 -25.19 46.93 -17.20
C TRP A 146 -26.48 46.63 -17.97
N LYS A 147 -27.38 47.58 -18.14
CA LYS A 147 -28.60 47.40 -18.95
C LYS A 147 -28.24 47.11 -20.41
N HIS A 148 -27.16 47.68 -20.91
CA HIS A 148 -26.72 47.49 -22.28
C HIS A 148 -25.99 46.16 -22.50
N HIS A 149 -25.47 45.52 -21.45
CA HIS A 149 -24.70 44.29 -21.49
C HIS A 149 -25.46 43.06 -20.96
N GLN A 150 -26.77 43.10 -20.84
CA GLN A 150 -27.58 42.00 -20.31
C GLN A 150 -27.36 40.66 -21.05
N GLY A 151 -26.90 40.66 -22.31
CA GLY A 151 -26.55 39.47 -23.09
C GLY A 151 -25.41 38.65 -22.54
N LYS A 152 -24.55 39.25 -21.70
CA LYS A 152 -23.37 38.61 -21.07
C LYS A 152 -23.61 38.20 -19.62
N LEU A 153 -24.78 38.41 -19.07
CA LEU A 153 -25.10 38.10 -17.69
C LEU A 153 -25.76 36.73 -17.57
N VAL A 154 -25.36 35.94 -16.57
CA VAL A 154 -25.95 34.64 -16.21
C VAL A 154 -26.19 34.54 -14.70
N VAL A 155 -27.08 33.66 -14.29
CA VAL A 155 -27.33 33.35 -12.88
C VAL A 155 -26.13 32.66 -12.27
N LEU A 156 -25.61 33.13 -11.14
CA LEU A 156 -24.57 32.48 -10.36
C LEU A 156 -25.06 32.23 -8.93
N CYS A 157 -25.88 31.20 -8.76
CA CYS A 157 -26.24 30.68 -7.45
C CYS A 157 -25.28 29.54 -7.11
N THR A 158 -24.22 29.88 -6.37
CA THR A 158 -23.29 28.86 -5.85
C THR A 158 -24.01 27.99 -4.82
N ALA A 159 -23.89 26.67 -4.94
CA ALA A 159 -24.58 25.71 -4.09
C ALA A 159 -23.58 24.77 -3.43
N THR A 160 -23.36 24.92 -2.12
CA THR A 160 -22.36 24.17 -1.33
C THR A 160 -23.03 23.37 -0.20
N PHE A 161 -24.10 23.84 0.38
CA PHE A 161 -24.81 23.24 1.52
C PHE A 161 -26.33 23.49 1.44
N ARG A 162 -27.09 22.60 2.09
CA ARG A 162 -28.56 22.64 2.09
C ARG A 162 -29.12 23.49 3.23
N ASN A 163 -28.51 23.38 4.41
CA ASN A 163 -29.04 23.90 5.68
C ASN A 163 -27.93 24.28 6.67
N LYS A 164 -28.32 24.72 7.87
CA LYS A 164 -27.38 25.14 8.93
C LYS A 164 -26.44 24.03 9.41
N ARG A 165 -26.91 22.79 9.42
CA ARG A 165 -26.05 21.63 9.80
C ARG A 165 -24.92 21.44 8.78
N ASP A 166 -25.26 21.44 7.49
CA ASP A 166 -24.29 21.30 6.41
C ASP A 166 -23.32 22.50 6.39
N TYR A 167 -23.81 23.71 6.65
CA TYR A 167 -22.96 24.90 6.80
C TYR A 167 -21.97 24.77 7.97
N ASN A 168 -22.45 24.25 9.12
CA ASN A 168 -21.53 23.98 10.24
C ASN A 168 -20.50 22.90 9.90
N THR A 169 -20.91 21.84 9.18
CA THR A 169 -19.99 20.81 8.67
C THR A 169 -18.95 21.43 7.75
N HIS A 170 -19.36 22.30 6.83
CA HIS A 170 -18.45 23.07 5.99
C HIS A 170 -17.41 23.85 6.82
N ARG A 171 -17.86 24.59 7.84
CA ARG A 171 -16.96 25.37 8.70
C ARG A 171 -15.94 24.49 9.43
N LEU A 172 -16.36 23.34 9.91
CA LEU A 172 -15.48 22.35 10.54
C LEU A 172 -14.45 21.79 9.54
N LEU A 173 -14.88 21.44 8.32
CA LEU A 173 -13.98 21.00 7.25
C LEU A 173 -12.98 22.10 6.87
N ARG A 174 -13.43 23.38 6.81
CA ARG A 174 -12.52 24.51 6.57
C ARG A 174 -11.48 24.64 7.69
N ALA A 175 -11.91 24.55 8.97
CA ALA A 175 -11.01 24.64 10.11
C ALA A 175 -10.00 23.48 10.12
N ILE A 176 -10.41 22.26 9.74
CA ILE A 176 -9.53 21.11 9.56
C ILE A 176 -8.51 21.38 8.45
N GLY A 177 -8.96 21.83 7.28
CA GLY A 177 -8.11 22.10 6.13
C GLY A 177 -7.10 23.21 6.34
N GLU A 178 -7.44 24.23 7.15
CA GLU A 178 -6.54 25.34 7.54
C GLU A 178 -5.71 25.03 8.80
N ASN A 179 -5.91 23.86 9.41
CA ASN A 179 -5.27 23.42 10.65
C ASN A 179 -5.37 24.49 11.77
N MET A 180 -6.56 24.99 12.03
CA MET A 180 -6.82 26.04 13.01
C MET A 180 -8.05 25.76 13.86
N LEU A 181 -8.18 26.48 14.98
CA LEU A 181 -9.38 26.42 15.82
C LEU A 181 -10.59 27.01 15.09
N LEU A 182 -11.77 26.40 15.25
CA LEU A 182 -13.02 26.88 14.68
C LEU A 182 -13.33 28.32 15.10
N SER A 183 -13.02 28.69 16.35
CA SER A 183 -13.21 30.03 16.90
C SER A 183 -12.31 31.10 16.25
N LYS A 184 -11.21 30.68 15.64
CA LYS A 184 -10.26 31.55 14.94
C LYS A 184 -10.43 31.56 13.42
N LEU A 185 -11.38 30.75 12.87
CA LEU A 185 -11.59 30.65 11.42
C LEU A 185 -12.20 31.95 10.86
N PRO A 186 -11.47 32.72 10.03
CA PRO A 186 -11.98 34.00 9.51
C PRO A 186 -13.17 33.78 8.56
N PRO A 187 -14.14 34.66 8.51
CA PRO A 187 -15.29 34.59 7.58
C PRO A 187 -14.86 34.49 6.12
N ILE A 188 -13.81 35.17 5.70
CA ILE A 188 -13.30 35.14 4.33
C ILE A 188 -12.79 33.74 3.92
N ARG A 189 -12.43 32.86 4.88
CA ARG A 189 -11.99 31.48 4.63
C ARG A 189 -13.15 30.47 4.58
N GLN A 190 -14.37 30.93 4.70
CA GLN A 190 -15.60 30.16 4.66
C GLN A 190 -16.42 30.47 3.41
N ALA A 191 -17.30 29.55 3.00
CA ALA A 191 -18.31 29.87 2.03
C ALA A 191 -19.28 30.93 2.61
N HIS A 192 -19.78 31.81 1.76
CA HIS A 192 -20.81 32.72 2.18
C HIS A 192 -22.06 31.95 2.64
N PRO A 193 -22.71 32.33 3.76
CA PRO A 193 -23.89 31.61 4.26
C PRO A 193 -25.03 31.49 3.22
N ASP A 194 -25.04 32.34 2.21
CA ASP A 194 -26.01 32.35 1.12
C ASP A 194 -25.69 31.36 -0.01
N ASN A 195 -24.56 30.65 0.04
CA ASN A 195 -24.16 29.59 -0.92
C ASN A 195 -24.92 28.27 -0.66
N LYS A 196 -26.24 28.39 -0.55
CA LYS A 196 -27.16 27.27 -0.31
C LYS A 196 -27.84 26.82 -1.60
N TYR A 197 -28.22 25.56 -1.64
CA TYR A 197 -29.07 25.04 -2.69
C TYR A 197 -30.42 25.74 -2.64
N ARG A 198 -30.89 26.29 -3.77
CA ARG A 198 -32.18 26.98 -3.94
C ARG A 198 -33.04 26.22 -4.92
N SER A 199 -34.33 26.25 -4.72
CA SER A 199 -35.30 25.66 -5.66
C SER A 199 -35.33 26.39 -7.01
N ALA A 200 -35.77 25.68 -8.03
CA ALA A 200 -35.96 26.28 -9.35
C ALA A 200 -37.00 27.44 -9.36
N VAL A 201 -37.95 27.38 -8.44
CA VAL A 201 -38.99 28.46 -8.25
C VAL A 201 -38.32 29.66 -7.58
N GLU A 202 -37.63 29.47 -6.45
CA GLU A 202 -36.92 30.55 -5.75
C GLU A 202 -35.94 31.31 -6.67
N ILE A 203 -35.17 30.58 -7.52
CA ILE A 203 -34.30 31.26 -8.49
C ILE A 203 -35.04 32.06 -9.51
N LYS A 204 -36.20 31.58 -10.01
CA LYS A 204 -37.04 32.34 -10.95
C LYS A 204 -37.60 33.59 -10.31
N GLU A 205 -38.02 33.54 -9.05
CA GLU A 205 -38.54 34.68 -8.29
C GLU A 205 -37.46 35.73 -8.04
N LEU A 206 -36.27 35.31 -7.53
CA LEU A 206 -35.13 36.19 -7.26
C LEU A 206 -34.67 36.97 -8.50
N TYR A 207 -34.64 36.30 -9.65
CA TYR A 207 -34.17 36.90 -10.91
C TYR A 207 -35.31 37.33 -11.82
N GLY A 208 -36.55 37.39 -11.33
CA GLY A 208 -37.75 37.72 -12.13
C GLY A 208 -37.67 39.06 -12.83
N GLN A 209 -37.05 40.05 -12.20
CA GLN A 209 -36.79 41.38 -12.78
C GLN A 209 -35.69 41.38 -13.87
N PHE A 210 -34.97 40.27 -14.05
CA PHE A 210 -33.88 40.10 -15.00
C PHE A 210 -34.14 38.94 -15.96
N PRO A 211 -35.19 38.94 -16.77
CA PRO A 211 -35.58 37.80 -17.60
C PRO A 211 -34.49 37.37 -18.62
N GLN A 212 -33.68 38.34 -19.07
CA GLN A 212 -32.58 38.04 -20.00
C GLN A 212 -31.49 37.20 -19.33
N VAL A 213 -31.15 37.44 -18.06
CA VAL A 213 -30.19 36.65 -17.27
C VAL A 213 -30.66 35.20 -17.17
N LEU A 214 -31.93 34.97 -16.87
CA LEU A 214 -32.55 33.65 -16.84
C LEU A 214 -32.50 32.96 -18.22
N LYS A 215 -32.80 33.72 -19.31
CA LYS A 215 -32.77 33.22 -20.69
C LYS A 215 -31.33 32.79 -21.10
N ASN A 216 -30.33 33.62 -20.79
CA ASN A 216 -28.94 33.31 -21.07
C ASN A 216 -28.48 32.04 -20.36
N THR A 217 -28.83 31.91 -19.07
CA THR A 217 -28.50 30.73 -18.27
C THR A 217 -29.11 29.46 -18.83
N LYS A 218 -30.38 29.51 -19.24
CA LYS A 218 -31.04 28.37 -19.90
C LYS A 218 -30.38 28.02 -21.24
N LYS A 219 -30.03 29.03 -22.05
CA LYS A 219 -29.32 28.85 -23.33
C LYS A 219 -27.96 28.19 -23.14
N LEU A 220 -27.19 28.66 -22.15
CA LEU A 220 -25.89 28.09 -21.81
C LEU A 220 -26.03 26.58 -21.46
N LEU A 221 -26.91 26.25 -20.50
CA LEU A 221 -27.16 24.86 -20.07
C LEU A 221 -27.67 23.96 -21.21
N LYS A 222 -28.53 24.52 -22.13
CA LYS A 222 -29.03 23.77 -23.29
C LYS A 222 -27.93 23.41 -24.28
N ASN A 223 -26.94 24.29 -24.43
CA ASN A 223 -25.84 24.13 -25.38
C ASN A 223 -24.71 23.20 -24.89
N CYS A 224 -24.65 22.89 -23.58
CA CYS A 224 -23.73 21.92 -23.05
C CYS A 224 -24.20 20.51 -23.40
N LYS A 225 -23.36 19.75 -24.13
CA LYS A 225 -23.66 18.41 -24.62
C LYS A 225 -22.45 17.48 -24.46
N VAL A 226 -22.01 17.31 -23.24
CA VAL A 226 -20.92 16.35 -22.95
C VAL A 226 -21.51 14.96 -22.88
N LYS A 227 -20.99 14.06 -23.70
CA LYS A 227 -21.39 12.63 -23.74
C LYS A 227 -20.16 11.75 -23.74
N TYR A 228 -20.23 10.67 -22.97
CA TYR A 228 -19.23 9.61 -22.92
C TYR A 228 -19.90 8.26 -23.07
N ASN A 229 -19.22 7.34 -23.76
CA ASN A 229 -19.64 5.94 -23.83
C ASN A 229 -19.01 5.20 -22.66
N PHE A 230 -19.79 4.95 -21.63
CA PHE A 230 -19.33 4.23 -20.44
C PHE A 230 -19.11 2.75 -20.73
N LYS A 231 -18.24 2.10 -19.96
CA LYS A 231 -17.89 0.66 -20.04
C LYS A 231 -17.32 0.19 -21.38
N GLN A 232 -17.03 1.08 -22.32
CA GLN A 232 -16.30 0.74 -23.53
C GLN A 232 -14.80 0.92 -23.27
N PRO A 233 -13.92 -0.01 -23.68
CA PRO A 233 -12.48 0.09 -23.48
C PRO A 233 -11.91 1.39 -24.06
N LYS A 234 -11.06 2.05 -23.29
CA LYS A 234 -10.37 3.31 -23.64
C LYS A 234 -8.87 3.22 -23.41
N ASN A 235 -8.39 2.07 -23.02
CA ASN A 235 -6.96 1.77 -23.00
C ASN A 235 -6.40 1.82 -24.42
N LYS A 236 -5.07 1.85 -24.51
CA LYS A 236 -4.37 1.70 -25.78
C LYS A 236 -4.90 0.48 -26.52
N LEU A 237 -5.41 0.69 -27.74
CA LEU A 237 -6.15 -0.32 -28.49
C LEU A 237 -5.22 -1.36 -29.13
N TYR A 238 -4.08 -0.90 -29.68
CA TYR A 238 -3.11 -1.76 -30.35
C TYR A 238 -1.71 -1.49 -29.84
N PHE A 239 -0.95 -2.56 -29.64
CA PHE A 239 0.47 -2.49 -29.29
C PHE A 239 1.30 -2.16 -30.56
N THR A 240 0.98 -2.82 -31.66
CA THR A 240 1.56 -2.59 -32.99
C THR A 240 0.74 -1.55 -33.77
N LYS A 241 0.55 -1.72 -35.07
CA LYS A 241 -0.22 -0.81 -35.91
C LYS A 241 -1.67 -1.24 -36.11
N SER A 242 -1.99 -2.52 -35.88
CA SER A 242 -3.32 -3.07 -36.07
C SER A 242 -3.60 -4.28 -35.17
N LYS A 243 -4.87 -4.65 -35.05
CA LYS A 243 -5.29 -5.83 -34.31
C LYS A 243 -4.66 -7.12 -34.88
N GLU A 244 -4.60 -7.22 -36.19
CA GLU A 244 -4.09 -8.41 -36.89
C GLU A 244 -2.59 -8.59 -36.63
N GLU A 245 -1.83 -7.48 -36.60
CA GLU A 245 -0.40 -7.51 -36.26
C GLU A 245 -0.18 -7.91 -34.81
N ASP A 246 -1.03 -7.42 -33.89
CA ASP A 246 -0.98 -7.80 -32.45
C ASP A 246 -1.26 -9.29 -32.25
N ILE A 247 -2.29 -9.84 -32.91
CA ILE A 247 -2.63 -11.27 -32.87
C ILE A 247 -1.45 -12.10 -33.38
N LYS A 248 -0.90 -11.74 -34.52
CA LYS A 248 0.25 -12.44 -35.09
C LYS A 248 1.44 -12.41 -34.16
N LEU A 249 1.80 -11.23 -33.66
CA LEU A 249 2.95 -11.06 -32.76
C LEU A 249 2.77 -11.89 -31.47
N LEU A 250 1.57 -11.85 -30.86
CA LEU A 250 1.27 -12.62 -29.65
C LEU A 250 1.38 -14.12 -29.88
N THR A 251 0.89 -14.59 -31.03
CA THR A 251 0.96 -15.99 -31.43
C THR A 251 2.42 -16.43 -31.64
N ASP A 252 3.19 -15.65 -32.42
CA ASP A 252 4.60 -15.95 -32.70
C ASP A 252 5.44 -16.00 -31.43
N LEU A 253 5.28 -15.03 -30.52
CA LEU A 253 5.95 -14.99 -29.22
C LEU A 253 5.56 -16.17 -28.32
N SER A 254 4.28 -16.58 -28.35
CA SER A 254 3.80 -17.72 -27.57
C SER A 254 4.43 -19.03 -28.07
N HIS A 255 4.54 -19.22 -29.37
CA HIS A 255 5.22 -20.39 -29.94
C HIS A 255 6.73 -20.41 -29.64
N GLN A 256 7.41 -19.27 -29.72
CA GLN A 256 8.81 -19.15 -29.27
C GLN A 256 8.98 -19.51 -27.79
N GLY A 257 8.00 -19.12 -26.97
CA GLY A 257 7.97 -19.43 -25.56
C GLY A 257 7.89 -20.92 -25.25
N LEU A 258 7.24 -21.73 -26.12
CA LEU A 258 7.17 -23.20 -25.95
C LEU A 258 8.57 -23.82 -25.93
N GLU A 259 9.44 -23.45 -26.87
CA GLU A 259 10.82 -23.95 -26.98
C GLU A 259 11.66 -23.59 -25.73
N TYR A 260 11.41 -22.42 -25.17
CA TYR A 260 12.12 -21.94 -23.98
C TYR A 260 11.62 -22.64 -22.67
N ARG A 261 10.29 -22.88 -22.56
CA ARG A 261 9.68 -23.35 -21.30
C ARG A 261 9.59 -24.86 -21.18
N PHE A 262 9.41 -25.56 -22.30
CA PHE A 262 9.13 -26.99 -22.28
C PHE A 262 10.19 -27.79 -23.04
N LYS A 263 10.77 -28.81 -22.36
CA LYS A 263 11.67 -29.78 -23.01
C LYS A 263 10.92 -30.67 -24.01
N THR A 264 9.64 -30.93 -23.76
CA THR A 264 8.75 -31.73 -24.61
C THR A 264 7.38 -31.09 -24.64
N VAL A 265 6.91 -30.76 -25.82
CA VAL A 265 5.57 -30.19 -26.04
C VAL A 265 4.62 -31.34 -26.43
N ASN A 266 3.52 -31.48 -25.70
CA ASN A 266 2.49 -32.50 -25.95
C ASN A 266 1.15 -31.86 -26.41
N ASP A 267 0.20 -32.69 -26.82
CA ASP A 267 -1.10 -32.23 -27.31
C ASP A 267 -1.92 -31.45 -26.28
N VAL A 268 -1.72 -31.69 -24.98
CA VAL A 268 -2.43 -30.99 -23.90
C VAL A 268 -1.99 -29.54 -23.88
N ILE A 269 -0.68 -29.29 -23.96
CA ILE A 269 -0.08 -27.94 -24.00
C ILE A 269 -0.56 -27.20 -25.25
N LEU A 270 -0.51 -27.85 -26.42
CA LEU A 270 -0.91 -27.21 -27.68
C LEU A 270 -2.40 -26.85 -27.69
N LYS A 271 -3.26 -27.75 -27.24
CA LYS A 271 -4.72 -27.50 -27.16
C LYS A 271 -5.02 -26.36 -26.18
N ARG A 272 -4.33 -26.32 -25.04
CA ARG A 272 -4.46 -25.25 -24.05
C ARG A 272 -4.03 -23.90 -24.64
N LEU A 273 -2.88 -23.86 -25.34
CA LEU A 273 -2.39 -22.64 -25.98
C LEU A 273 -3.37 -22.13 -27.04
N ASP A 274 -3.87 -22.98 -27.92
CA ASP A 274 -4.87 -22.62 -28.94
C ASP A 274 -6.16 -22.06 -28.31
N THR A 275 -6.63 -22.68 -27.25
CA THR A 275 -7.80 -22.21 -26.49
C THR A 275 -7.61 -20.84 -25.89
N GLU A 276 -6.45 -20.60 -25.24
CA GLU A 276 -6.15 -19.32 -24.62
C GLU A 276 -6.00 -18.21 -25.65
N LEU A 277 -5.23 -18.43 -26.73
CA LEU A 277 -5.05 -17.45 -27.80
C LEU A 277 -6.39 -17.05 -28.44
N LYS A 278 -7.27 -18.00 -28.74
CA LYS A 278 -8.62 -17.72 -29.26
C LYS A 278 -9.46 -16.86 -28.30
N LEU A 279 -9.44 -17.15 -27.01
CA LEU A 279 -10.19 -16.36 -26.04
C LEU A 279 -9.61 -14.95 -25.85
N ILE A 280 -8.28 -14.80 -25.87
CA ILE A 280 -7.60 -13.50 -25.77
C ILE A 280 -7.97 -12.64 -27.00
N GLU A 281 -8.00 -13.24 -28.19
CA GLU A 281 -8.40 -12.57 -29.43
C GLU A 281 -9.87 -12.15 -29.41
N GLN A 282 -10.77 -13.05 -29.01
CA GLN A 282 -12.21 -12.80 -28.90
C GLN A 282 -12.56 -11.69 -27.90
N CYS A 283 -11.77 -11.56 -26.85
CA CYS A 283 -11.96 -10.52 -25.83
C CYS A 283 -11.23 -9.20 -26.14
N ASP A 284 -10.51 -9.08 -27.25
CA ASP A 284 -9.69 -7.92 -27.63
C ASP A 284 -8.60 -7.58 -26.60
N PHE A 285 -7.94 -8.59 -26.01
CA PHE A 285 -6.93 -8.39 -24.98
C PHE A 285 -5.47 -8.57 -25.49
N CYS A 286 -5.23 -8.73 -26.78
CA CYS A 286 -3.88 -8.93 -27.35
C CYS A 286 -2.92 -7.81 -26.98
N ALA A 287 -3.31 -6.54 -27.17
CA ALA A 287 -2.50 -5.38 -26.79
C ALA A 287 -2.15 -5.36 -25.29
N TYR A 288 -3.09 -5.79 -24.43
CA TYR A 288 -2.89 -5.86 -22.99
C TYR A 288 -1.78 -6.86 -22.61
N PHE A 289 -1.76 -8.04 -23.22
CA PHE A 289 -0.68 -9.03 -23.03
C PHE A 289 0.65 -8.50 -23.55
N LEU A 290 0.66 -7.91 -24.76
CA LEU A 290 1.89 -7.40 -25.39
C LEU A 290 2.51 -6.23 -24.63
N ILE A 291 1.71 -5.33 -24.05
CA ILE A 291 2.22 -4.24 -23.20
C ILE A 291 2.89 -4.81 -21.93
N ASN A 292 2.29 -5.83 -21.29
CA ASN A 292 2.90 -6.48 -20.13
C ASN A 292 4.17 -7.26 -20.52
N TRP A 293 4.19 -7.90 -21.70
CA TRP A 293 5.38 -8.56 -22.22
C TRP A 293 6.52 -7.56 -22.50
N ASP A 294 6.24 -6.43 -23.12
CA ASP A 294 7.22 -5.38 -23.37
C ASP A 294 7.85 -4.85 -22.07
N LEU A 295 7.01 -4.65 -21.06
CA LEU A 295 7.44 -4.23 -19.74
C LEU A 295 8.40 -5.24 -19.08
N VAL A 296 8.09 -6.53 -19.17
CA VAL A 296 8.94 -7.60 -18.66
C VAL A 296 10.23 -7.70 -19.45
N CYS A 297 10.20 -7.55 -20.78
CA CYS A 297 11.39 -7.49 -21.61
C CYS A 297 12.31 -6.31 -21.24
N TYR A 298 11.73 -5.14 -20.92
CA TYR A 298 12.52 -4.01 -20.42
C TYR A 298 13.21 -4.36 -19.10
N ALA A 299 12.48 -4.96 -18.14
CA ALA A 299 13.03 -5.37 -16.87
C ALA A 299 14.19 -6.38 -17.03
N GLN A 300 14.03 -7.37 -17.91
CA GLN A 300 15.07 -8.36 -18.22
C GLN A 300 16.32 -7.71 -18.82
N ARG A 301 16.14 -6.80 -19.78
CA ARG A 301 17.29 -6.04 -20.38
C ARG A 301 18.06 -5.23 -19.34
N LYS A 302 17.38 -4.74 -18.31
CA LYS A 302 17.98 -4.01 -17.18
C LYS A 302 18.52 -4.92 -16.06
N GLY A 303 18.27 -6.21 -16.12
CA GLY A 303 18.65 -7.14 -15.05
C GLY A 303 17.83 -6.95 -13.77
N TYR A 304 16.58 -6.49 -13.87
CA TYR A 304 15.70 -6.29 -12.75
C TYR A 304 14.98 -7.58 -12.36
N CYS A 305 14.94 -7.86 -11.07
CA CYS A 305 14.13 -8.96 -10.53
C CYS A 305 12.65 -8.57 -10.51
N TYR A 306 11.79 -9.48 -10.95
CA TYR A 306 10.33 -9.29 -10.94
C TYR A 306 9.59 -10.61 -10.68
N VAL A 307 8.35 -10.51 -10.27
CA VAL A 307 7.42 -11.64 -10.09
C VAL A 307 6.05 -11.27 -10.63
N GLY A 308 5.60 -11.98 -11.67
CA GLY A 308 4.21 -11.95 -12.12
C GLY A 308 3.37 -12.88 -11.26
N ARG A 309 2.32 -12.34 -10.64
CA ARG A 309 1.48 -13.05 -9.69
C ARG A 309 -0.02 -12.84 -9.92
N GLY A 310 -0.82 -13.32 -8.99
CA GLY A 310 -2.28 -13.14 -9.03
C GLY A 310 -2.95 -14.07 -10.04
N SER A 311 -4.00 -13.56 -10.70
CA SER A 311 -4.77 -14.35 -11.65
C SER A 311 -4.03 -14.67 -12.94
N GLY A 312 -3.04 -13.85 -13.32
CA GLY A 312 -2.20 -14.06 -14.50
C GLY A 312 -1.41 -15.38 -14.49
N ALA A 313 -1.10 -15.91 -13.29
CA ALA A 313 -0.45 -17.21 -13.15
C ALA A 313 -1.30 -18.40 -13.69
N ASN A 314 -2.59 -18.20 -13.99
CA ASN A 314 -3.45 -19.23 -14.60
C ASN A 314 -3.36 -19.28 -16.13
N SER A 315 -2.57 -18.41 -16.77
CA SER A 315 -2.43 -18.32 -18.22
C SER A 315 -1.14 -18.96 -18.71
N LEU A 316 -1.28 -19.92 -19.64
CA LEU A 316 -0.15 -20.50 -20.35
C LEU A 316 0.55 -19.44 -21.23
N VAL A 317 -0.22 -18.59 -21.91
CA VAL A 317 0.34 -17.49 -22.71
C VAL A 317 1.19 -16.56 -21.84
N ALA A 318 0.73 -16.18 -20.64
CA ALA A 318 1.52 -15.36 -19.72
C ALA A 318 2.81 -16.06 -19.25
N TYR A 319 2.78 -17.37 -19.06
CA TYR A 319 3.96 -18.19 -18.74
C TYR A 319 4.96 -18.23 -19.91
N LEU A 320 4.48 -18.43 -21.12
CA LEU A 320 5.30 -18.46 -22.34
C LEU A 320 5.93 -17.09 -22.64
N LEU A 321 5.22 -15.99 -22.38
CA LEU A 321 5.71 -14.62 -22.50
C LEU A 321 6.62 -14.17 -21.34
N ARG A 322 6.92 -15.06 -20.39
CA ARG A 322 7.71 -14.79 -19.17
C ARG A 322 7.10 -13.73 -18.24
N ILE A 323 5.83 -13.39 -18.39
CA ILE A 323 5.12 -12.48 -17.47
C ILE A 323 5.02 -13.14 -16.08
N THR A 324 4.86 -14.46 -16.03
CA THR A 324 4.90 -15.27 -14.80
C THR A 324 5.88 -16.44 -14.91
N ASN A 325 6.40 -16.90 -13.77
CA ASN A 325 7.26 -18.10 -13.68
C ASN A 325 6.50 -19.33 -13.12
N VAL A 326 5.18 -19.29 -13.11
CA VAL A 326 4.33 -20.40 -12.68
C VAL A 326 3.82 -21.16 -13.89
N ASP A 327 4.12 -22.47 -13.97
CA ASP A 327 3.57 -23.35 -14.99
C ASP A 327 2.12 -23.70 -14.64
N PRO A 328 1.14 -23.24 -15.42
CA PRO A 328 -0.26 -23.52 -15.13
C PRO A 328 -0.68 -24.96 -15.47
N ILE A 329 0.09 -25.69 -16.28
CA ILE A 329 -0.16 -27.09 -16.61
C ILE A 329 0.27 -27.99 -15.46
N ASP A 330 1.51 -27.80 -14.97
CA ASP A 330 2.06 -28.55 -13.82
C ASP A 330 1.21 -28.40 -12.55
N LEU A 331 0.67 -27.22 -12.33
CA LEU A 331 -0.15 -26.92 -11.15
C LEU A 331 -1.67 -27.11 -11.36
N ASP A 332 -2.11 -27.59 -12.50
CA ASP A 332 -3.53 -27.79 -12.84
C ASP A 332 -4.36 -26.52 -12.57
N LEU A 333 -3.93 -25.38 -13.17
CA LEU A 333 -4.58 -24.09 -13.03
C LEU A 333 -5.54 -23.82 -14.20
N TYR A 334 -6.69 -23.20 -13.89
CA TYR A 334 -7.76 -22.96 -14.85
C TYR A 334 -7.68 -21.57 -15.46
N PHE A 335 -7.63 -21.48 -16.80
CA PHE A 335 -7.59 -20.21 -17.52
C PHE A 335 -8.87 -19.38 -17.34
N GLU A 336 -10.00 -20.05 -17.19
CA GLU A 336 -11.32 -19.43 -17.00
C GLU A 336 -11.40 -18.56 -15.74
N ARG A 337 -10.55 -18.83 -14.75
CA ARG A 337 -10.37 -17.96 -13.60
C ARG A 337 -9.71 -16.62 -13.96
N PHE A 338 -8.91 -16.57 -14.99
CA PHE A 338 -8.24 -15.40 -15.50
C PHE A 338 -9.06 -14.70 -16.58
N ILE A 339 -9.42 -15.41 -17.66
CA ILE A 339 -10.27 -14.92 -18.73
C ILE A 339 -11.37 -15.96 -19.01
N ASN A 340 -12.61 -15.48 -19.11
CA ASN A 340 -13.74 -16.27 -19.54
C ASN A 340 -14.65 -15.44 -20.46
N PRO A 341 -15.54 -16.07 -21.28
CA PRO A 341 -16.37 -15.38 -22.27
C PRO A 341 -17.33 -14.32 -21.72
N TYR A 342 -17.64 -14.38 -20.42
CA TYR A 342 -18.53 -13.41 -19.77
C TYR A 342 -17.78 -12.18 -19.18
N ARG A 343 -16.48 -12.12 -19.37
CA ARG A 343 -15.66 -11.03 -18.83
C ARG A 343 -15.62 -9.87 -19.82
N SER A 344 -16.10 -8.70 -19.39
CA SER A 344 -16.12 -7.46 -20.18
C SER A 344 -14.91 -6.55 -19.91
N SER A 345 -14.09 -6.85 -18.91
CA SER A 345 -12.90 -6.06 -18.54
C SER A 345 -11.64 -6.91 -18.67
N PRO A 346 -10.50 -6.35 -19.06
CA PRO A 346 -9.25 -7.09 -19.07
C PRO A 346 -8.94 -7.65 -17.68
N PRO A 347 -8.24 -8.76 -17.61
CA PRO A 347 -7.80 -9.34 -16.35
C PRO A 347 -6.64 -8.53 -15.76
N ASP A 348 -6.48 -8.57 -14.42
CA ASP A 348 -5.35 -7.90 -13.78
C ASP A 348 -4.09 -8.78 -13.84
N PHE A 349 -3.04 -8.28 -14.48
CA PHE A 349 -1.68 -8.74 -14.25
C PHE A 349 -1.08 -7.94 -13.10
N ASP A 350 -0.74 -8.62 -12.04
CA ASP A 350 0.03 -8.06 -10.92
C ASP A 350 1.52 -8.38 -11.14
N ILE A 351 2.33 -7.38 -11.45
CA ILE A 351 3.77 -7.58 -11.61
C ILE A 351 4.49 -6.81 -10.50
N ASP A 352 5.14 -7.56 -9.62
CA ASP A 352 5.97 -7.01 -8.54
C ASP A 352 7.39 -6.79 -9.03
N PHE A 353 7.94 -5.62 -8.79
CA PHE A 353 9.35 -5.28 -9.00
C PHE A 353 10.05 -4.94 -7.69
N SER A 354 11.37 -4.94 -7.67
CA SER A 354 12.09 -4.38 -6.54
C SER A 354 11.65 -2.93 -6.30
N TRP A 355 11.49 -2.56 -5.02
CA TRP A 355 11.06 -1.22 -4.65
C TRP A 355 12.04 -0.12 -5.12
N THR A 356 13.28 -0.48 -5.42
CA THR A 356 14.29 0.42 -5.98
C THR A 356 14.15 0.61 -7.50
N ASP A 357 13.53 -0.35 -8.20
CA ASP A 357 13.49 -0.38 -9.66
C ASP A 357 12.13 0.05 -10.24
N ARG A 358 11.08 -0.02 -9.41
CA ARG A 358 9.71 0.30 -9.81
C ARG A 358 9.55 1.68 -10.45
N ASP A 359 10.25 2.69 -9.94
CA ASP A 359 10.10 4.05 -10.45
C ASP A 359 10.76 4.20 -11.86
N ASP A 360 11.83 3.45 -12.15
CA ASP A 360 12.41 3.37 -13.49
C ASP A 360 11.49 2.63 -14.48
N ILE A 361 10.89 1.52 -14.03
CA ILE A 361 9.83 0.79 -14.78
C ILE A 361 8.64 1.71 -15.07
N THR A 362 8.21 2.48 -14.09
CA THR A 362 7.12 3.46 -14.27
C THR A 362 7.50 4.50 -15.33
N LYS A 363 8.70 5.06 -15.22
CA LYS A 363 9.22 6.03 -16.17
C LYS A 363 9.27 5.46 -17.59
N TYR A 364 9.69 4.20 -17.75
CA TYR A 364 9.69 3.52 -19.04
C TYR A 364 8.31 3.52 -19.70
N LEU A 365 7.24 3.27 -18.95
CA LEU A 365 5.88 3.32 -19.50
C LEU A 365 5.49 4.72 -19.98
N PHE A 366 5.84 5.77 -19.24
CA PHE A 366 5.59 7.14 -19.65
C PHE A 366 6.38 7.52 -20.89
N ASP A 367 7.65 7.14 -20.95
CA ASP A 367 8.53 7.45 -22.09
C ASP A 367 8.10 6.68 -23.35
N THR A 368 7.58 5.45 -23.21
CA THR A 368 7.21 4.59 -24.35
C THR A 368 5.81 4.91 -24.88
N TYR A 369 4.83 5.12 -23.99
CA TYR A 369 3.42 5.26 -24.39
C TYR A 369 2.91 6.70 -24.38
N GLY A 370 3.74 7.67 -23.95
CA GLY A 370 3.46 9.12 -23.97
C GLY A 370 3.02 9.67 -22.62
N TRP A 371 3.64 10.79 -22.23
CA TRP A 371 3.36 11.52 -20.99
C TRP A 371 1.96 12.15 -20.96
N ASP A 372 1.33 12.33 -22.11
CA ASP A 372 -0.04 12.81 -22.26
C ASP A 372 -1.08 11.68 -22.14
N LYS A 373 -0.69 10.42 -22.36
CA LYS A 373 -1.57 9.25 -22.40
C LYS A 373 -1.42 8.32 -21.19
N VAL A 374 -0.34 8.47 -20.44
CA VAL A 374 -0.05 7.65 -19.26
C VAL A 374 -0.24 8.47 -17.99
N ALA A 375 -0.90 7.90 -17.01
CA ALA A 375 -1.03 8.51 -15.69
C ALA A 375 -1.06 7.45 -14.59
N LEU A 376 -0.56 7.80 -13.41
CA LEU A 376 -0.82 7.02 -12.21
C LEU A 376 -2.29 7.18 -11.82
N LEU A 377 -2.87 6.10 -11.33
CA LEU A 377 -4.24 6.11 -10.84
C LEU A 377 -4.31 6.82 -9.48
N GLY A 378 -5.27 7.72 -9.34
CA GLY A 378 -5.57 8.39 -8.09
C GLY A 378 -6.27 7.45 -7.08
N SER A 379 -6.21 7.83 -5.83
CA SER A 379 -6.94 7.18 -4.73
C SER A 379 -7.22 8.21 -3.64
N TYR A 380 -8.33 8.11 -2.94
CA TYR A 380 -8.66 9.03 -1.87
C TYR A 380 -8.51 8.39 -0.49
N GLN A 381 -7.77 9.08 0.38
CA GLN A 381 -7.85 8.80 1.80
C GLN A 381 -9.14 9.40 2.33
N THR A 382 -9.89 8.62 3.10
CA THR A 382 -11.15 9.07 3.69
C THR A 382 -11.01 9.25 5.20
N PHE A 383 -11.83 10.15 5.75
CA PHE A 383 -11.90 10.35 7.19
C PHE A 383 -12.50 9.11 7.88
N GLN A 384 -11.65 8.26 8.46
CA GLN A 384 -12.06 7.15 9.30
C GLN A 384 -12.41 7.65 10.72
N ARG A 385 -13.30 6.95 11.44
CA ARG A 385 -13.85 7.37 12.73
C ARG A 385 -12.80 7.94 13.71
N LYS A 386 -11.67 7.27 13.90
CA LYS A 386 -10.61 7.75 14.81
C LYS A 386 -9.94 9.01 14.31
N ALA A 387 -9.74 9.12 12.99
CA ALA A 387 -9.12 10.30 12.38
C ALA A 387 -10.05 11.51 12.49
N VAL A 388 -11.35 11.34 12.19
CA VAL A 388 -12.35 12.42 12.32
C VAL A 388 -12.40 12.96 13.75
N ILE A 389 -12.48 12.07 14.75
CA ILE A 389 -12.51 12.49 16.16
C ILE A 389 -11.26 13.27 16.53
N ARG A 390 -10.08 12.85 16.04
CA ARG A 390 -8.82 13.56 16.27
C ARG A 390 -8.84 14.95 15.65
N GLU A 391 -9.21 15.06 14.39
CA GLU A 391 -9.19 16.35 13.70
C GLU A 391 -10.25 17.30 14.25
N LEU A 392 -11.46 16.82 14.55
CA LEU A 392 -12.49 17.62 15.20
C LEU A 392 -12.09 18.05 16.61
N GLY A 393 -11.48 17.14 17.41
CA GLY A 393 -10.98 17.49 18.73
C GLY A 393 -9.96 18.63 18.69
N LYS A 394 -9.02 18.60 17.75
CA LYS A 394 -8.06 19.70 17.52
C LYS A 394 -8.77 21.01 17.17
N VAL A 395 -9.74 20.96 16.25
CA VAL A 395 -10.50 22.11 15.80
C VAL A 395 -11.32 22.76 16.93
N PHE A 396 -11.82 21.94 17.86
CA PHE A 396 -12.49 22.44 19.06
C PHE A 396 -11.51 22.81 20.19
N GLY A 397 -10.21 22.51 20.05
CA GLY A 397 -9.17 22.85 21.03
C GLY A 397 -9.08 21.91 22.22
N LEU A 398 -9.52 20.66 22.05
CA LEU A 398 -9.43 19.65 23.10
C LEU A 398 -7.96 19.18 23.28
N PRO A 399 -7.53 18.91 24.53
CA PRO A 399 -6.24 18.29 24.80
C PRO A 399 -6.12 16.89 24.23
N ASP A 400 -4.90 16.44 23.92
CA ASP A 400 -4.65 15.11 23.34
C ASP A 400 -5.19 13.94 24.15
N GLU A 401 -5.16 14.03 25.50
CA GLU A 401 -5.68 12.96 26.36
C GLU A 401 -7.21 12.85 26.29
N GLU A 402 -7.92 13.96 26.19
CA GLU A 402 -9.38 13.98 25.97
C GLU A 402 -9.73 13.42 24.59
N ILE A 403 -8.98 13.79 23.54
CA ILE A 403 -9.14 13.24 22.20
C ILE A 403 -8.93 11.72 22.20
N LYS A 404 -7.88 11.21 22.85
CA LYS A 404 -7.62 9.77 22.99
C LYS A 404 -8.75 9.07 23.75
N SER A 405 -9.29 9.70 24.78
CA SER A 405 -10.45 9.19 25.52
C SER A 405 -11.67 9.07 24.61
N LEU A 406 -12.01 10.12 23.85
CA LEU A 406 -13.11 10.10 22.88
C LEU A 406 -12.95 9.03 21.78
N GLN A 407 -11.71 8.78 21.34
CA GLN A 407 -11.44 7.72 20.35
C GLN A 407 -11.65 6.30 20.89
N ARG A 408 -11.53 6.10 22.21
CA ARG A 408 -11.72 4.82 22.89
C ARG A 408 -13.13 4.63 23.42
N ALA A 409 -13.85 5.74 23.63
CA ALA A 409 -15.17 5.73 24.25
C ALA A 409 -16.20 4.95 23.40
N SER A 410 -16.93 4.06 24.04
CA SER A 410 -18.13 3.40 23.52
C SER A 410 -19.43 4.15 23.88
N GLN A 411 -19.38 5.10 24.82
CA GLN A 411 -20.52 5.89 25.30
C GLN A 411 -20.39 7.35 24.88
N TYR A 412 -21.50 8.08 24.93
CA TYR A 412 -21.51 9.52 24.64
C TYR A 412 -20.70 10.29 25.68
N ALA A 413 -20.00 11.34 25.21
CA ALA A 413 -19.29 12.26 26.09
C ALA A 413 -20.27 13.04 26.97
N SER A 414 -19.86 13.35 28.19
CA SER A 414 -20.66 14.13 29.15
C SER A 414 -20.55 15.64 28.89
N ASP A 415 -19.46 16.10 28.29
CA ASP A 415 -19.21 17.51 28.00
C ASP A 415 -19.75 17.93 26.63
N THR A 416 -20.01 19.24 26.48
CA THR A 416 -20.59 19.82 25.25
C THR A 416 -19.70 19.67 24.03
N TYR A 417 -18.37 19.85 24.16
CA TYR A 417 -17.45 19.74 23.02
C TYR A 417 -17.27 18.29 22.59
N GLY A 418 -17.15 17.37 23.53
CA GLY A 418 -17.10 15.94 23.23
C GLY A 418 -18.35 15.45 22.50
N GLN A 419 -19.53 15.91 22.90
CA GLN A 419 -20.80 15.62 22.21
C GLN A 419 -20.82 16.18 20.79
N LEU A 420 -20.33 17.41 20.59
CA LEU A 420 -20.23 18.01 19.25
C LEU A 420 -19.24 17.24 18.36
N VAL A 421 -18.07 16.84 18.90
CA VAL A 421 -17.09 15.99 18.19
C VAL A 421 -17.74 14.69 17.76
N GLN A 422 -18.43 13.98 18.67
CA GLN A 422 -19.10 12.72 18.35
C GLN A 422 -20.22 12.92 17.32
N LYS A 423 -21.04 13.95 17.46
CA LYS A 423 -22.13 14.26 16.53
C LYS A 423 -21.61 14.54 15.12
N TYR A 424 -20.64 15.46 14.98
CA TYR A 424 -20.13 15.83 13.65
C TYR A 424 -19.22 14.76 13.06
N SER A 425 -18.62 13.90 13.89
CA SER A 425 -17.86 12.77 13.38
C SER A 425 -18.68 11.80 12.54
N THR A 426 -19.98 11.65 12.83
CA THR A 426 -20.89 10.79 12.05
C THR A 426 -21.22 11.40 10.68
N TYR A 427 -21.21 12.72 10.55
CA TYR A 427 -21.49 13.39 9.27
C TYR A 427 -20.26 13.48 8.37
N ILE A 428 -19.05 13.52 8.95
CA ILE A 428 -17.78 13.68 8.20
C ILE A 428 -17.13 12.32 7.92
N ALA A 429 -17.51 11.29 8.66
CA ALA A 429 -16.96 9.94 8.43
C ALA A 429 -17.17 9.49 6.97
N GLY A 430 -16.13 8.99 6.34
CA GLY A 430 -16.15 8.57 4.94
C GLY A 430 -15.91 9.68 3.92
N PHE A 431 -15.86 10.96 4.31
CA PHE A 431 -15.57 12.05 3.37
C PHE A 431 -14.13 11.93 2.85
N PRO A 432 -13.86 12.30 1.59
CA PRO A 432 -12.51 12.38 1.06
C PRO A 432 -11.72 13.46 1.81
N SER A 433 -10.53 13.10 2.28
CA SER A 433 -9.62 13.98 3.01
C SER A 433 -8.58 14.60 2.09
N HIS A 434 -7.89 13.75 1.33
CA HIS A 434 -6.89 14.18 0.36
C HIS A 434 -6.69 13.13 -0.73
N LEU A 435 -6.25 13.60 -1.89
CA LEU A 435 -5.84 12.75 -3.00
C LEU A 435 -4.50 12.07 -2.67
N SER A 436 -4.41 10.79 -2.96
CA SER A 436 -3.24 9.94 -2.84
C SER A 436 -3.01 9.18 -4.14
N ILE A 437 -1.86 8.52 -4.27
CA ILE A 437 -1.58 7.64 -5.40
C ILE A 437 -2.09 6.24 -5.08
N HIS A 438 -2.74 5.58 -6.02
CA HIS A 438 -3.03 4.15 -5.93
C HIS A 438 -1.73 3.35 -5.83
N SER A 439 -1.73 2.27 -5.08
CA SER A 439 -0.49 1.51 -4.77
C SER A 439 0.22 0.95 -5.99
N SER A 440 -0.51 0.61 -7.05
CA SER A 440 0.00 -0.13 -8.21
C SER A 440 -0.48 0.40 -9.55
N GLY A 441 -1.69 0.96 -9.62
CA GLY A 441 -2.41 1.21 -10.86
C GLY A 441 -1.77 2.28 -11.74
N ILE A 442 -1.48 1.93 -12.99
CA ILE A 442 -1.06 2.83 -14.05
C ILE A 442 -2.07 2.71 -15.18
N LEU A 443 -2.50 3.83 -15.72
CA LEU A 443 -3.41 3.90 -16.85
C LEU A 443 -2.63 4.23 -18.12
N ILE A 444 -2.92 3.51 -19.20
CA ILE A 444 -2.38 3.77 -20.55
C ILE A 444 -3.58 3.93 -21.47
N SER A 445 -3.92 5.15 -21.83
CA SER A 445 -5.11 5.47 -22.63
C SER A 445 -4.80 5.61 -24.11
N GLU A 446 -5.81 5.40 -24.94
CA GLU A 446 -5.70 5.66 -26.40
C GLU A 446 -5.70 7.16 -26.69
N GLU A 447 -6.63 7.93 -26.08
CA GLU A 447 -6.68 9.40 -26.14
C GLU A 447 -5.88 10.02 -24.98
N PRO A 448 -5.43 11.27 -25.08
CA PRO A 448 -4.82 11.97 -23.95
C PRO A 448 -5.65 11.91 -22.67
N ILE A 449 -4.98 11.72 -21.53
CA ILE A 449 -5.66 11.48 -20.22
C ILE A 449 -6.56 12.65 -19.81
N HIS A 450 -6.26 13.87 -20.26
CA HIS A 450 -7.05 15.07 -19.97
C HIS A 450 -8.47 15.04 -20.58
N TYR A 451 -8.75 14.13 -21.51
CA TYR A 451 -10.14 13.85 -21.90
C TYR A 451 -10.96 13.25 -20.77
N TYR A 452 -10.30 12.68 -19.75
CA TYR A 452 -10.95 11.96 -18.66
C TYR A 452 -10.71 12.60 -17.29
N SER A 453 -9.57 13.22 -17.05
CA SER A 453 -9.21 13.76 -15.73
C SER A 453 -8.25 14.93 -15.83
N SER A 454 -8.30 15.82 -14.86
CA SER A 454 -7.14 16.62 -14.51
C SER A 454 -6.12 15.74 -13.80
N THR A 455 -4.87 16.19 -13.81
CA THR A 455 -3.75 15.50 -13.16
C THR A 455 -3.05 16.40 -12.13
N VAL A 456 -2.44 15.77 -11.14
CA VAL A 456 -1.55 16.42 -10.17
C VAL A 456 -0.19 15.76 -10.24
N LEU A 457 0.85 16.46 -9.79
CA LEU A 457 2.21 15.92 -9.71
C LEU A 457 2.61 15.70 -8.24
N PRO A 458 2.41 14.49 -7.69
CA PRO A 458 2.86 14.15 -6.34
C PRO A 458 4.39 14.14 -6.22
N PRO A 459 4.97 13.94 -5.01
CA PRO A 459 6.43 13.87 -4.82
C PRO A 459 7.17 12.84 -5.67
N LYS A 460 6.46 11.84 -6.21
CA LYS A 460 7.02 10.86 -7.16
C LYS A 460 7.26 11.42 -8.57
N ASN A 461 6.82 12.62 -8.86
CA ASN A 461 6.96 13.32 -10.14
C ASN A 461 6.34 12.59 -11.36
N PHE A 462 5.25 11.85 -11.16
CA PHE A 462 4.45 11.28 -12.23
C PHE A 462 3.03 11.85 -12.20
N PRO A 463 2.47 12.27 -13.35
CA PRO A 463 1.09 12.71 -13.45
C PRO A 463 0.12 11.68 -12.86
N THR A 464 -0.76 12.12 -11.97
CA THR A 464 -1.72 11.26 -11.25
C THR A 464 -3.12 11.79 -11.47
N THR A 465 -4.07 10.91 -11.86
CA THR A 465 -5.47 11.27 -12.10
C THR A 465 -6.19 11.70 -10.83
N HIS A 466 -7.23 12.51 -10.99
CA HIS A 466 -8.12 12.88 -9.87
C HIS A 466 -9.09 11.74 -9.48
N PHE A 467 -9.51 10.90 -10.42
CA PHE A 467 -10.46 9.83 -10.14
C PHE A 467 -9.76 8.57 -9.57
N ASP A 468 -10.53 7.73 -8.93
CA ASP A 468 -10.12 6.44 -8.37
C ASP A 468 -10.35 5.27 -9.36
N MET A 469 -9.97 4.05 -8.90
CA MET A 469 -10.08 2.82 -9.69
C MET A 469 -11.52 2.52 -10.12
N GLN A 470 -12.50 2.78 -9.26
CA GLN A 470 -13.89 2.45 -9.58
C GLN A 470 -14.41 3.32 -10.74
N ILE A 471 -14.10 4.61 -10.71
CA ILE A 471 -14.48 5.51 -11.81
C ILE A 471 -13.70 5.17 -13.08
N ALA A 472 -12.41 4.83 -12.97
CA ALA A 472 -11.62 4.39 -14.11
C ALA A 472 -12.27 3.18 -14.81
N GLU A 473 -12.66 2.16 -14.07
CA GLU A 473 -13.35 0.97 -14.60
C GLU A 473 -14.72 1.33 -15.22
N ASP A 474 -15.50 2.18 -14.55
CA ASP A 474 -16.82 2.63 -15.03
C ASP A 474 -16.74 3.38 -16.37
N ILE A 475 -15.68 4.15 -16.60
CA ILE A 475 -15.45 4.82 -17.89
C ILE A 475 -14.80 3.93 -18.94
N GLY A 476 -14.29 2.75 -18.56
CA GLY A 476 -13.61 1.80 -19.44
C GLY A 476 -12.10 1.99 -19.55
N LEU A 477 -11.46 2.63 -18.57
CA LEU A 477 -10.01 2.68 -18.41
C LEU A 477 -9.58 1.66 -17.36
N TYR A 478 -8.87 0.63 -17.80
CA TYR A 478 -8.40 -0.45 -16.94
C TYR A 478 -6.93 -0.25 -16.62
N LYS A 479 -6.55 -0.54 -15.37
CA LYS A 479 -5.21 -0.34 -14.87
C LYS A 479 -4.26 -1.48 -15.23
N TYR A 480 -2.98 -1.15 -15.31
CA TYR A 480 -1.85 -2.06 -15.25
C TYR A 480 -1.29 -2.01 -13.83
N ASP A 481 -1.15 -3.16 -13.17
CA ASP A 481 -0.71 -3.21 -11.78
C ASP A 481 0.80 -3.42 -11.68
N ILE A 482 1.52 -2.32 -11.48
CA ILE A 482 2.97 -2.28 -11.28
C ILE A 482 3.24 -2.04 -9.81
N LEU A 483 3.60 -3.12 -9.12
CA LEU A 483 3.79 -3.10 -7.67
C LEU A 483 5.26 -2.98 -7.28
N SER A 484 5.50 -2.65 -6.03
CA SER A 484 6.84 -2.65 -5.46
C SER A 484 6.94 -3.63 -4.30
N GLN A 485 8.05 -4.37 -4.25
CA GLN A 485 8.27 -5.38 -3.24
C GLN A 485 9.69 -5.27 -2.69
N ARG A 486 9.81 -5.38 -1.37
CA ARG A 486 11.11 -5.36 -0.69
C ARG A 486 11.82 -6.71 -0.73
N GLY A 487 11.08 -7.81 -0.85
CA GLY A 487 11.64 -9.16 -1.01
C GLY A 487 12.54 -9.27 -2.23
N LEU A 488 12.08 -8.79 -3.38
CA LEU A 488 12.88 -8.73 -4.61
C LEU A 488 14.11 -7.82 -4.46
N GLY A 489 14.01 -6.73 -3.69
CA GLY A 489 15.16 -5.90 -3.36
C GLY A 489 16.21 -6.64 -2.53
N LYS A 490 15.78 -7.51 -1.61
CA LYS A 490 16.70 -8.36 -0.82
C LYS A 490 17.43 -9.35 -1.72
N ILE A 491 16.72 -10.02 -2.62
CA ILE A 491 17.31 -10.97 -3.58
C ILE A 491 18.31 -10.24 -4.47
N LYS A 492 17.93 -9.11 -5.06
CA LYS A 492 18.79 -8.29 -5.92
C LYS A 492 20.08 -7.87 -5.22
N ASP A 493 19.98 -7.24 -4.04
CA ASP A 493 21.15 -6.76 -3.31
C ASP A 493 22.02 -7.94 -2.84
N ALA A 494 21.43 -9.08 -2.45
CA ALA A 494 22.17 -10.28 -2.05
C ALA A 494 22.96 -10.87 -3.21
N LEU A 495 22.40 -10.96 -4.42
CA LEU A 495 23.11 -11.41 -5.62
C LEU A 495 24.33 -10.54 -5.93
N VAL A 496 24.18 -9.20 -5.73
CA VAL A 496 25.29 -8.26 -5.88
C VAL A 496 26.40 -8.56 -4.88
N TYR A 497 26.05 -8.77 -3.60
CA TYR A 497 27.05 -9.13 -2.56
C TYR A 497 27.71 -10.46 -2.82
N VAL A 498 26.97 -11.48 -3.27
CA VAL A 498 27.54 -12.80 -3.63
C VAL A 498 28.55 -12.63 -4.76
N LYS A 499 28.22 -11.87 -5.80
CA LYS A 499 29.14 -11.60 -6.90
C LYS A 499 30.39 -10.85 -6.45
N GLN A 500 30.23 -9.85 -5.58
CA GLN A 500 31.33 -9.02 -5.06
C GLN A 500 32.27 -9.82 -4.16
N ASN A 501 31.71 -10.65 -3.25
CA ASN A 501 32.50 -11.35 -2.23
C ASN A 501 33.07 -12.67 -2.71
N HIS A 502 32.37 -13.37 -3.62
CA HIS A 502 32.74 -14.74 -4.05
C HIS A 502 33.00 -14.84 -5.55
N GLY A 503 32.75 -13.82 -6.37
CA GLY A 503 32.90 -13.87 -7.82
C GLY A 503 31.89 -14.77 -8.54
N ILE A 504 30.83 -15.21 -7.84
CA ILE A 504 29.83 -16.17 -8.32
C ILE A 504 28.61 -15.43 -8.84
N THR A 505 28.10 -15.85 -10.00
CA THR A 505 26.79 -15.45 -10.51
C THR A 505 25.81 -16.60 -10.36
N ILE A 506 24.70 -16.37 -9.66
CA ILE A 506 23.65 -17.36 -9.44
C ILE A 506 22.54 -17.11 -10.46
N ASP A 507 22.15 -18.16 -11.19
CA ASP A 507 20.93 -18.13 -12.00
C ASP A 507 19.72 -18.43 -11.11
N ILE A 508 18.98 -17.37 -10.76
CA ILE A 508 17.76 -17.48 -9.95
C ILE A 508 16.53 -17.86 -10.77
N ASP A 509 16.62 -17.89 -12.09
CA ASP A 509 15.51 -18.24 -12.99
C ASP A 509 15.47 -19.75 -13.29
N ASP A 510 16.53 -20.51 -12.94
CA ASP A 510 16.50 -21.98 -12.94
C ASP A 510 15.72 -22.52 -11.72
N ILE A 511 14.40 -22.44 -11.86
CA ILE A 511 13.47 -22.77 -10.76
C ILE A 511 13.53 -24.26 -10.40
N ASP A 512 13.81 -25.13 -11.35
CA ASP A 512 13.89 -26.58 -11.12
C ASP A 512 15.10 -26.93 -10.27
N MET A 513 16.25 -26.30 -10.55
CA MET A 513 17.44 -26.39 -9.71
C MET A 513 17.14 -25.96 -8.27
N LEU A 514 16.52 -24.78 -8.11
CA LEU A 514 16.20 -24.22 -6.79
C LEU A 514 15.23 -25.12 -5.99
N LYS A 515 14.19 -25.67 -6.63
CA LYS A 515 13.19 -26.57 -6.01
C LYS A 515 13.78 -27.92 -5.60
N SER A 516 14.81 -28.41 -6.31
CA SER A 516 15.43 -29.70 -6.04
C SER A 516 16.53 -29.64 -4.99
N ASP A 517 17.02 -28.45 -4.63
CA ASP A 517 18.18 -28.25 -3.78
C ASP A 517 18.02 -28.86 -2.36
N PRO A 518 18.95 -29.72 -1.88
CA PRO A 518 18.81 -30.42 -0.60
C PRO A 518 18.96 -29.48 0.61
N LYS A 519 19.77 -28.42 0.53
CA LYS A 519 19.92 -27.48 1.64
C LYS A 519 18.68 -26.60 1.80
N VAL A 520 18.06 -26.19 0.68
CA VAL A 520 16.79 -25.45 0.72
C VAL A 520 15.70 -26.30 1.36
N LYS A 521 15.59 -27.58 0.98
CA LYS A 521 14.66 -28.53 1.61
C LYS A 521 14.91 -28.71 3.10
N GLN A 522 16.18 -28.76 3.51
CA GLN A 522 16.54 -28.83 4.92
C GLN A 522 16.12 -27.58 5.71
N LEU A 523 16.35 -26.37 5.18
CA LEU A 523 15.94 -25.12 5.83
C LEU A 523 14.44 -25.04 6.01
N LEU A 524 13.65 -25.42 5.00
CA LEU A 524 12.20 -25.48 5.07
C LEU A 524 11.73 -26.41 6.19
N ARG A 525 12.30 -27.64 6.26
CA ARG A 525 11.97 -28.64 7.27
C ARG A 525 12.31 -28.18 8.69
N GLN A 526 13.43 -27.49 8.87
CA GLN A 526 13.90 -26.99 10.16
C GLN A 526 13.24 -25.68 10.59
N GLY A 527 12.58 -24.97 9.68
CA GLY A 527 12.00 -23.66 9.95
C GLY A 527 13.05 -22.54 10.10
N ASP A 528 14.26 -22.71 9.56
CA ASP A 528 15.31 -21.69 9.54
C ASP A 528 15.14 -20.75 8.35
N LEU A 529 14.16 -19.85 8.46
CA LEU A 529 13.60 -19.08 7.35
C LEU A 529 13.71 -17.56 7.56
N THR A 530 14.55 -17.14 8.50
CA THR A 530 14.68 -15.73 8.90
C THR A 530 15.13 -14.84 7.74
N GLY A 531 14.42 -13.77 7.50
CA GLY A 531 14.66 -12.84 6.39
C GLY A 531 14.04 -13.27 5.07
N CYS A 532 13.66 -14.56 4.91
CA CYS A 532 13.12 -15.08 3.66
C CYS A 532 11.67 -14.59 3.46
N PHE A 533 11.45 -14.02 2.30
CA PHE A 533 10.17 -13.47 1.93
C PHE A 533 9.05 -14.52 2.05
N TYR A 534 7.90 -14.10 2.55
CA TYR A 534 6.65 -14.84 2.68
C TYR A 534 6.65 -15.97 3.71
N VAL A 535 7.80 -16.58 4.05
CA VAL A 535 7.90 -17.78 4.90
C VAL A 535 8.42 -17.54 6.32
N GLU A 536 8.99 -16.38 6.61
CA GLU A 536 9.71 -16.11 7.87
C GLU A 536 8.83 -15.90 9.11
N SER A 537 7.51 -15.68 8.96
CA SER A 537 6.66 -15.40 10.12
C SER A 537 6.58 -16.60 11.08
N PRO A 538 6.44 -16.37 12.43
CA PRO A 538 6.36 -17.48 13.39
C PRO A 538 5.28 -18.50 13.06
N ALA A 539 4.11 -18.03 12.63
CA ALA A 539 3.01 -18.91 12.26
C ALA A 539 3.33 -19.76 11.02
N MET A 540 4.01 -19.18 10.02
CA MET A 540 4.42 -19.91 8.83
C MET A 540 5.53 -20.90 9.13
N ARG A 541 6.54 -20.48 9.91
CA ARG A 541 7.62 -21.34 10.39
C ARG A 541 7.08 -22.57 11.15
N MET A 542 6.19 -22.34 12.12
CA MET A 542 5.51 -23.40 12.85
C MET A 542 4.75 -24.36 11.92
N LEU A 543 3.98 -23.83 10.97
CA LEU A 543 3.18 -24.64 10.05
C LEU A 543 4.07 -25.50 9.16
N LEU A 544 5.13 -24.93 8.58
CA LEU A 544 6.08 -25.66 7.73
C LEU A 544 6.79 -26.79 8.50
N THR A 545 7.15 -26.56 9.77
CA THR A 545 7.71 -27.59 10.65
C THR A 545 6.69 -28.72 10.90
N LYS A 546 5.44 -28.38 11.22
CA LYS A 546 4.36 -29.38 11.41
C LYS A 546 4.10 -30.21 10.14
N LEU A 547 4.21 -29.61 8.98
CA LEU A 547 4.03 -30.27 7.68
C LEU A 547 5.32 -30.96 7.18
N LYS A 548 6.44 -30.86 7.92
CA LYS A 548 7.75 -31.33 7.44
C LYS A 548 7.98 -30.94 5.98
N ALA A 549 7.64 -29.66 5.66
CA ALA A 549 7.62 -29.17 4.29
C ALA A 549 9.06 -29.19 3.71
N GLU A 550 9.21 -29.80 2.55
CA GLU A 550 10.48 -29.93 1.85
C GLU A 550 10.34 -29.75 0.34
N ASP A 551 9.13 -29.52 -0.13
CA ASP A 551 8.83 -29.35 -1.54
C ASP A 551 7.99 -28.10 -1.81
N TYR A 552 7.98 -27.75 -3.10
CA TYR A 552 7.29 -26.57 -3.59
C TYR A 552 5.78 -26.64 -3.36
N THR A 553 5.16 -27.78 -3.63
CA THR A 553 3.71 -27.96 -3.53
C THR A 553 3.22 -27.81 -2.09
N ARG A 554 3.96 -28.38 -1.12
CA ARG A 554 3.65 -28.21 0.31
C ARG A 554 3.81 -26.75 0.76
N LEU A 555 4.81 -26.04 0.25
CA LEU A 555 4.95 -24.61 0.55
C LEU A 555 3.76 -23.80 0.02
N VAL A 556 3.32 -24.09 -1.22
CA VAL A 556 2.13 -23.46 -1.82
C VAL A 556 0.88 -23.75 -0.97
N ALA A 557 0.69 -24.99 -0.54
CA ALA A 557 -0.43 -25.37 0.34
C ALA A 557 -0.36 -24.68 1.70
N ALA A 558 0.81 -24.71 2.37
CA ALA A 558 1.02 -24.06 3.66
C ALA A 558 0.69 -22.57 3.63
N SER A 559 1.14 -21.87 2.58
CA SER A 559 0.88 -20.44 2.40
C SER A 559 -0.60 -20.10 2.18
N SER A 560 -1.39 -21.05 1.73
CA SER A 560 -2.83 -20.89 1.49
C SER A 560 -3.65 -21.24 2.73
N ILE A 561 -3.33 -22.34 3.42
CA ILE A 561 -4.11 -22.81 4.59
C ILE A 561 -3.92 -21.95 5.84
N ILE A 562 -2.81 -21.20 5.94
CA ILE A 562 -2.53 -20.32 7.08
C ILE A 562 -3.47 -19.09 7.13
N ARG A 563 -4.19 -18.83 6.05
CA ARG A 563 -5.07 -17.64 5.94
C ARG A 563 -6.30 -17.74 6.85
N PRO A 564 -6.81 -16.59 7.35
CA PRO A 564 -7.83 -16.56 8.39
C PRO A 564 -9.12 -17.34 8.06
N GLY A 565 -9.54 -17.42 6.80
CA GLY A 565 -10.72 -18.17 6.37
C GLY A 565 -10.54 -19.68 6.60
N VAL A 566 -9.54 -20.25 5.96
CA VAL A 566 -9.23 -21.69 6.04
C VAL A 566 -8.80 -22.10 7.46
N SER A 567 -8.02 -21.27 8.15
CA SER A 567 -7.58 -21.59 9.51
C SER A 567 -8.72 -21.54 10.53
N LYS A 568 -9.70 -20.64 10.39
CA LYS A 568 -10.85 -20.53 11.30
C LYS A 568 -11.91 -21.61 11.09
N SER A 569 -12.06 -22.12 9.86
CA SER A 569 -13.02 -23.19 9.52
C SER A 569 -12.60 -24.56 10.03
N GLY A 570 -11.39 -24.71 10.60
CA GLY A 570 -10.84 -26.00 11.02
C GLY A 570 -10.14 -26.79 9.92
N MET A 571 -10.22 -26.36 8.65
CA MET A 571 -9.61 -27.06 7.51
C MET A 571 -8.10 -27.13 7.60
N MET A 572 -7.43 -26.10 8.16
CA MET A 572 -5.97 -26.14 8.41
C MET A 572 -5.60 -27.31 9.35
N ARG A 573 -6.34 -27.49 10.43
CA ARG A 573 -6.10 -28.62 11.34
C ARG A 573 -6.34 -29.95 10.67
N GLU A 574 -7.45 -30.08 9.93
CA GLU A 574 -7.79 -31.30 9.21
C GLU A 574 -6.74 -31.65 8.16
N TYR A 575 -6.20 -30.65 7.45
CA TYR A 575 -5.09 -30.83 6.50
C TYR A 575 -3.84 -31.39 7.22
N ILE A 576 -3.43 -30.81 8.35
CA ILE A 576 -2.27 -31.27 9.13
C ILE A 576 -2.50 -32.70 9.64
N VAL A 577 -3.67 -33.00 10.16
CA VAL A 577 -4.00 -34.34 10.67
C VAL A 577 -3.97 -35.38 9.55
N ARG A 578 -4.63 -35.11 8.40
CA ARG A 578 -4.61 -36.04 7.26
C ARG A 578 -3.22 -36.20 6.65
N PHE A 579 -2.39 -35.18 6.71
CA PHE A 579 -0.99 -35.28 6.30
C PHE A 579 -0.20 -36.24 7.19
N GLN A 580 -0.38 -36.21 8.51
CA GLN A 580 0.40 -36.97 9.48
C GLN A 580 -0.17 -38.35 9.78
N ASP A 581 -1.49 -38.51 9.72
CA ASP A 581 -2.24 -39.72 10.09
C ASP A 581 -2.79 -40.40 8.84
N GLU A 582 -2.21 -41.56 8.53
CA GLU A 582 -2.60 -42.36 7.36
C GLU A 582 -4.02 -42.98 7.52
N GLU A 583 -4.40 -43.39 8.71
CA GLU A 583 -5.74 -43.92 8.96
C GLU A 583 -6.81 -42.85 8.75
N ARG A 584 -6.58 -41.65 9.26
CA ARG A 584 -7.49 -40.50 9.06
C ARG A 584 -7.63 -40.15 7.56
N ARG A 585 -6.53 -40.22 6.84
CA ARG A 585 -6.47 -39.98 5.39
C ARG A 585 -7.26 -41.05 4.63
N ASN A 586 -7.03 -42.33 4.93
CA ASN A 586 -7.75 -43.46 4.33
C ASN A 586 -9.27 -43.43 4.63
N ASN A 587 -9.65 -43.03 5.83
CA ASN A 587 -11.06 -42.88 6.22
C ASN A 587 -11.73 -41.75 5.41
N ALA A 588 -11.03 -40.61 5.20
CA ALA A 588 -11.54 -39.51 4.37
C ALA A 588 -11.70 -39.94 2.90
N GLN A 589 -10.75 -40.70 2.35
CA GLN A 589 -10.81 -41.26 1.00
C GLN A 589 -12.00 -42.23 0.82
N LYS A 590 -12.23 -43.10 1.81
CA LYS A 590 -13.36 -44.05 1.78
C LYS A 590 -14.73 -43.34 1.91
N ALA A 591 -14.80 -42.26 2.69
CA ALA A 591 -16.03 -41.52 2.95
C ALA A 591 -16.56 -40.82 1.69
N LEU A 592 -15.70 -40.24 0.85
CA LEU A 592 -16.07 -39.52 -0.36
C LEU A 592 -14.96 -39.64 -1.42
N PRO A 593 -14.87 -40.82 -2.09
CA PRO A 593 -13.77 -41.13 -3.01
C PRO A 593 -13.62 -40.14 -4.16
N GLU A 594 -14.75 -39.68 -4.73
CA GLU A 594 -14.76 -38.74 -5.86
C GLU A 594 -14.16 -37.38 -5.46
N LEU A 595 -14.59 -36.82 -4.34
CA LEU A 595 -14.03 -35.52 -3.84
C LEU A 595 -12.56 -35.70 -3.49
N TYR A 596 -12.18 -36.80 -2.83
CA TYR A 596 -10.81 -37.07 -2.48
C TYR A 596 -9.91 -37.13 -3.72
N LYS A 597 -10.33 -37.79 -4.79
CA LYS A 597 -9.62 -37.87 -6.05
C LYS A 597 -9.43 -36.49 -6.70
N LEU A 598 -10.46 -35.63 -6.65
CA LEU A 598 -10.35 -34.24 -7.15
C LEU A 598 -9.35 -33.40 -6.37
N LEU A 599 -9.22 -33.66 -5.06
CA LEU A 599 -8.38 -32.89 -4.12
C LEU A 599 -7.25 -33.76 -3.53
N GLU A 600 -6.71 -34.70 -4.29
CA GLU A 600 -5.69 -35.66 -3.85
C GLU A 600 -4.43 -34.95 -3.33
N GLU A 601 -3.96 -33.91 -4.02
CA GLU A 601 -2.82 -33.07 -3.62
C GLU A 601 -2.96 -32.50 -2.21
N THR A 602 -4.19 -32.25 -1.78
CA THR A 602 -4.52 -31.62 -0.47
C THR A 602 -5.26 -32.58 0.47
N TYR A 603 -5.10 -33.89 0.26
CA TYR A 603 -5.71 -34.97 1.08
C TYR A 603 -7.22 -34.87 1.22
N GLY A 604 -7.90 -34.44 0.15
CA GLY A 604 -9.35 -34.24 0.16
C GLY A 604 -9.84 -33.01 0.95
N VAL A 605 -8.97 -32.06 1.24
CA VAL A 605 -9.31 -30.79 1.91
C VAL A 605 -9.31 -29.66 0.87
N MET A 606 -10.35 -28.85 0.80
CA MET A 606 -10.35 -27.64 0.00
C MET A 606 -9.37 -26.61 0.58
N VAL A 607 -8.40 -26.17 -0.21
CA VAL A 607 -7.33 -25.24 0.20
C VAL A 607 -7.32 -23.98 -0.66
N TYR A 608 -7.59 -24.12 -1.95
CA TYR A 608 -7.45 -23.07 -2.95
C TYR A 608 -8.80 -22.57 -3.48
N GLN A 609 -8.81 -21.38 -4.05
CA GLN A 609 -9.98 -20.90 -4.80
C GLN A 609 -10.27 -21.79 -6.03
N GLU A 610 -9.24 -22.35 -6.61
CA GLU A 610 -9.29 -23.28 -7.73
C GLU A 610 -9.98 -24.60 -7.33
N ASP A 611 -9.88 -25.01 -6.07
CA ASP A 611 -10.59 -26.20 -5.55
C ASP A 611 -12.10 -26.00 -5.57
N VAL A 612 -12.58 -24.77 -5.31
CA VAL A 612 -14.00 -24.44 -5.45
C VAL A 612 -14.45 -24.63 -6.91
N ILE A 613 -13.63 -24.20 -7.88
CA ILE A 613 -13.93 -24.38 -9.31
C ILE A 613 -13.93 -25.88 -9.66
N LYS A 614 -12.93 -26.65 -9.20
CA LYS A 614 -12.85 -28.10 -9.42
C LYS A 614 -14.09 -28.81 -8.88
N VAL A 615 -14.46 -28.54 -7.65
CA VAL A 615 -15.61 -29.17 -7.00
C VAL A 615 -16.91 -28.76 -7.70
N ALA A 616 -17.10 -27.49 -8.00
CA ALA A 616 -18.28 -27.00 -8.69
C ALA A 616 -18.42 -27.62 -10.11
N HIS A 617 -17.33 -27.78 -10.84
CA HIS A 617 -17.33 -28.33 -12.19
C HIS A 617 -17.46 -29.85 -12.20
N PHE A 618 -16.50 -30.56 -11.61
CA PHE A 618 -16.43 -32.03 -11.73
C PHE A 618 -17.39 -32.74 -10.79
N PHE A 619 -17.56 -32.29 -9.56
CA PHE A 619 -18.46 -32.89 -8.58
C PHE A 619 -19.91 -32.49 -8.85
N ALA A 620 -20.22 -31.16 -8.91
CA ALA A 620 -21.60 -30.70 -9.13
C ALA A 620 -22.00 -30.58 -10.63
N GLY A 621 -21.07 -30.72 -11.59
CA GLY A 621 -21.37 -30.67 -13.01
C GLY A 621 -21.74 -29.31 -13.58
N LEU A 622 -21.29 -28.22 -12.93
CA LEU A 622 -21.39 -26.86 -13.46
C LEU A 622 -20.38 -26.65 -14.59
N THR A 623 -20.63 -25.73 -15.49
CA THR A 623 -19.62 -25.31 -16.46
C THR A 623 -18.48 -24.54 -15.71
N LEU A 624 -17.28 -24.50 -16.27
CA LEU A 624 -16.16 -23.77 -15.66
C LEU A 624 -16.47 -22.28 -15.46
N ALA A 625 -17.23 -21.69 -16.36
CA ALA A 625 -17.68 -20.31 -16.27
C ALA A 625 -18.67 -20.08 -15.10
N GLU A 626 -19.64 -20.99 -14.91
CA GLU A 626 -20.54 -20.96 -13.75
C GLU A 626 -19.80 -21.22 -12.43
N ALA A 627 -18.84 -22.13 -12.44
CA ALA A 627 -17.98 -22.39 -11.29
C ALA A 627 -17.17 -21.12 -10.89
N ASP A 628 -16.72 -20.32 -11.85
CA ASP A 628 -16.07 -19.03 -11.56
C ASP A 628 -17.07 -17.97 -11.04
N ILE A 629 -18.32 -17.96 -11.52
CA ILE A 629 -19.39 -17.12 -10.95
C ILE A 629 -19.61 -17.50 -9.49
N LEU A 630 -19.70 -18.80 -9.19
CA LEU A 630 -19.83 -19.31 -7.82
C LEU A 630 -18.67 -18.82 -6.92
N ARG A 631 -17.43 -19.02 -7.37
CA ARG A 631 -16.24 -18.55 -6.67
C ARG A 631 -16.25 -17.04 -6.41
N ARG A 632 -16.63 -16.22 -7.40
CA ARG A 632 -16.73 -14.75 -7.23
C ARG A 632 -17.86 -14.34 -6.32
N GLY A 633 -18.99 -15.01 -6.39
CA GLY A 633 -20.17 -14.78 -5.56
C GLY A 633 -19.94 -15.04 -4.06
N MET A 634 -18.84 -15.74 -3.71
CA MET A 634 -18.43 -15.89 -2.33
C MET A 634 -18.00 -14.56 -1.68
N SER A 635 -17.76 -13.48 -2.45
CA SER A 635 -17.55 -12.14 -1.88
C SER A 635 -18.87 -11.38 -1.75
N TRP A 636 -19.07 -10.65 -0.61
CA TRP A 636 -20.29 -9.91 -0.31
C TRP A 636 -20.83 -9.04 -1.47
N LYS A 637 -19.95 -8.47 -2.29
CA LYS A 637 -20.29 -7.60 -3.41
C LYS A 637 -21.01 -8.32 -4.58
N PHE A 638 -20.87 -9.62 -4.68
CA PHE A 638 -21.41 -10.41 -5.79
C PHE A 638 -22.56 -11.33 -5.36
N ARG A 639 -22.74 -11.57 -4.07
CA ARG A 639 -23.74 -12.49 -3.51
C ARG A 639 -25.18 -12.00 -3.73
N GLU A 640 -25.40 -10.69 -3.86
CA GLU A 640 -26.71 -10.08 -4.09
C GLU A 640 -27.16 -10.11 -5.56
N ARG A 641 -26.33 -10.65 -6.47
CA ARG A 641 -26.68 -10.75 -7.88
C ARG A 641 -27.55 -11.97 -8.16
N THR A 642 -28.56 -11.79 -8.99
CA THR A 642 -29.47 -12.84 -9.45
C THR A 642 -28.75 -14.04 -10.09
N GLU A 643 -27.65 -13.80 -10.80
CA GLU A 643 -26.79 -14.82 -11.43
C GLU A 643 -26.20 -15.79 -10.41
N PHE A 644 -25.79 -15.30 -9.22
CA PHE A 644 -25.25 -16.16 -8.18
C PHE A 644 -26.31 -17.12 -7.64
N ALA A 645 -27.50 -16.63 -7.33
CA ALA A 645 -28.60 -17.46 -6.83
C ALA A 645 -29.01 -18.58 -7.82
N GLN A 646 -28.97 -18.30 -9.12
CA GLN A 646 -29.25 -19.29 -10.16
C GLN A 646 -28.17 -20.38 -10.20
N VAL A 647 -26.90 -20.01 -10.07
CA VAL A 647 -25.79 -20.96 -10.08
C VAL A 647 -25.78 -21.81 -8.80
N GLU A 648 -26.09 -21.20 -7.65
CA GLU A 648 -26.26 -21.89 -6.37
C GLU A 648 -27.36 -22.96 -6.47
N GLN A 649 -28.52 -22.59 -6.99
CA GLN A 649 -29.62 -23.56 -7.18
C GLN A 649 -29.22 -24.73 -8.09
N ARG A 650 -28.53 -24.44 -9.21
CA ARG A 650 -28.04 -25.51 -10.12
C ARG A 650 -27.02 -26.40 -9.43
N PHE A 651 -26.19 -25.90 -8.57
CA PHE A 651 -25.23 -26.71 -7.80
C PHE A 651 -25.98 -27.78 -7.00
N PHE A 652 -27.01 -27.40 -6.25
CA PHE A 652 -27.83 -28.34 -5.48
C PHE A 652 -28.61 -29.29 -6.36
N ASP A 653 -29.28 -28.77 -7.40
CA ASP A 653 -30.08 -29.59 -8.31
C ASP A 653 -29.23 -30.68 -9.00
N ASN A 654 -28.07 -30.32 -9.51
CA ASN A 654 -27.16 -31.26 -10.16
C ASN A 654 -26.62 -32.31 -9.19
N CYS A 655 -26.28 -31.90 -7.94
CA CYS A 655 -25.81 -32.84 -6.93
C CYS A 655 -26.91 -33.86 -6.55
N HIS A 656 -28.15 -33.39 -6.42
CA HIS A 656 -29.29 -34.28 -6.15
C HIS A 656 -29.58 -35.22 -7.32
N GLN A 657 -29.49 -34.75 -8.57
CA GLN A 657 -29.64 -35.59 -9.78
C GLN A 657 -28.56 -36.69 -9.87
N LYS A 658 -27.36 -36.42 -9.40
CA LYS A 658 -26.26 -37.39 -9.29
C LYS A 658 -26.42 -38.36 -8.11
N GLY A 659 -27.44 -38.20 -7.26
CA GLY A 659 -27.76 -39.11 -6.17
C GLY A 659 -26.93 -38.92 -4.90
N TYR A 660 -26.29 -37.78 -4.72
CA TYR A 660 -25.56 -37.50 -3.48
C TYR A 660 -26.52 -37.25 -2.31
N ALA A 661 -26.15 -37.76 -1.13
CA ALA A 661 -26.93 -37.55 0.08
C ALA A 661 -26.95 -36.04 0.47
N GLU A 662 -28.13 -35.53 0.86
CA GLU A 662 -28.34 -34.14 1.25
C GLU A 662 -27.28 -33.62 2.22
N LYS A 663 -26.98 -34.39 3.27
CA LYS A 663 -25.95 -34.06 4.24
C LYS A 663 -24.57 -33.84 3.60
N THR A 664 -24.21 -34.68 2.65
CA THR A 664 -22.92 -34.58 1.93
C THR A 664 -22.86 -33.30 1.11
N VAL A 665 -23.95 -32.99 0.39
CA VAL A 665 -24.05 -31.77 -0.43
C VAL A 665 -23.95 -30.52 0.47
N GLN A 666 -24.65 -30.50 1.61
CA GLN A 666 -24.60 -29.40 2.59
C GLN A 666 -23.22 -29.25 3.22
N ASP A 667 -22.55 -30.34 3.57
CA ASP A 667 -21.21 -30.30 4.15
C ASP A 667 -20.19 -29.73 3.15
N ILE A 668 -20.31 -30.09 1.85
CA ILE A 668 -19.47 -29.53 0.79
C ILE A 668 -19.79 -28.07 0.56
N TRP A 669 -21.08 -27.71 0.51
CA TRP A 669 -21.48 -26.31 0.38
C TRP A 669 -20.95 -25.43 1.51
N HIS A 670 -21.04 -25.92 2.73
CA HIS A 670 -20.48 -25.24 3.91
C HIS A 670 -18.96 -25.02 3.80
N GLN A 671 -18.24 -26.00 3.25
CA GLN A 671 -16.82 -25.81 2.98
C GLN A 671 -16.62 -24.71 1.92
N ILE A 672 -17.37 -24.74 0.80
CA ILE A 672 -17.33 -23.70 -0.23
C ILE A 672 -17.63 -22.31 0.37
N GLU A 673 -18.68 -22.17 1.20
CA GLU A 673 -19.02 -20.90 1.85
C GLU A 673 -17.90 -20.37 2.78
N SER A 674 -17.15 -21.28 3.42
CA SER A 674 -16.06 -20.89 4.30
C SER A 674 -14.94 -20.16 3.56
N PHE A 675 -14.82 -20.35 2.24
CA PHE A 675 -13.89 -19.62 1.36
C PHE A 675 -14.35 -18.20 1.00
N ALA A 676 -15.56 -17.80 1.35
CA ALA A 676 -16.23 -16.59 0.88
C ALA A 676 -15.45 -15.28 0.99
N ASN A 677 -14.52 -15.15 1.97
CA ASN A 677 -13.85 -13.87 2.19
C ASN A 677 -12.32 -13.95 2.26
N TYR A 678 -11.72 -15.15 2.29
CA TYR A 678 -10.32 -15.29 2.70
C TYR A 678 -9.51 -16.36 1.96
N ALA A 679 -10.06 -17.00 0.92
CA ALA A 679 -9.32 -18.00 0.16
C ALA A 679 -8.31 -17.35 -0.78
N PHE A 680 -7.16 -18.01 -0.93
CA PHE A 680 -6.10 -17.58 -1.82
C PHE A 680 -6.13 -18.36 -3.14
N SER A 681 -5.71 -17.70 -4.21
CA SER A 681 -5.43 -18.35 -5.48
C SER A 681 -4.20 -19.25 -5.36
N LYS A 682 -4.28 -20.47 -5.85
CA LYS A 682 -3.13 -21.39 -5.96
C LYS A 682 -2.00 -20.75 -6.76
N GLY A 683 -2.34 -20.13 -7.91
CA GLY A 683 -1.38 -19.43 -8.75
C GLY A 683 -0.66 -18.28 -8.02
N HIS A 684 -1.35 -17.49 -7.20
CA HIS A 684 -0.72 -16.44 -6.39
C HIS A 684 0.23 -17.01 -5.32
N SER A 685 -0.19 -18.06 -4.61
CA SER A 685 0.67 -18.74 -3.64
C SER A 685 1.89 -19.39 -4.32
N ALA A 686 1.70 -19.94 -5.52
CA ALA A 686 2.75 -20.53 -6.33
C ALA A 686 3.78 -19.49 -6.77
N SER A 687 3.36 -18.32 -7.24
CA SER A 687 4.27 -17.23 -7.62
C SER A 687 5.16 -16.78 -6.46
N TYR A 688 4.58 -16.61 -5.28
CA TYR A 688 5.35 -16.25 -4.09
C TYR A 688 6.21 -17.40 -3.54
N ALA A 689 5.81 -18.64 -3.76
CA ALA A 689 6.66 -19.79 -3.43
C ALA A 689 7.93 -19.83 -4.28
N VAL A 690 7.86 -19.48 -5.58
CA VAL A 690 9.05 -19.31 -6.44
C VAL A 690 10.01 -18.32 -5.81
N GLU A 691 9.56 -17.13 -5.48
CA GLU A 691 10.38 -16.09 -4.84
C GLU A 691 10.94 -16.57 -3.49
N SER A 692 10.14 -17.31 -2.71
CA SER A 692 10.62 -17.89 -1.46
C SER A 692 11.77 -18.88 -1.68
N PHE A 693 11.70 -19.71 -2.72
CA PHE A 693 12.79 -20.63 -3.08
C PHE A 693 14.05 -19.89 -3.53
N GLN A 694 13.92 -18.83 -4.32
CA GLN A 694 15.02 -17.94 -4.69
C GLN A 694 15.72 -17.36 -3.45
N ALA A 695 14.92 -16.82 -2.52
CA ALA A 695 15.42 -16.27 -1.26
C ALA A 695 16.09 -17.33 -0.38
N LEU A 696 15.47 -18.50 -0.24
CA LEU A 696 15.98 -19.62 0.56
C LEU A 696 17.29 -20.17 0.01
N TYR A 697 17.44 -20.25 -1.29
CA TYR A 697 18.70 -20.71 -1.89
C TYR A 697 19.86 -19.79 -1.54
N ILE A 698 19.66 -18.47 -1.70
CA ILE A 698 20.70 -17.50 -1.33
C ILE A 698 20.97 -17.57 0.18
N HIS A 699 19.92 -17.66 1.01
CA HIS A 699 20.07 -17.81 2.46
C HIS A 699 20.79 -19.09 2.88
N ALA A 700 20.59 -20.20 2.16
CA ALA A 700 21.22 -21.49 2.44
C ALA A 700 22.74 -21.50 2.20
N TYR A 701 23.18 -20.81 1.16
CA TYR A 701 24.58 -20.83 0.72
C TYR A 701 25.34 -19.56 1.09
N TYR A 702 24.64 -18.40 1.18
CA TYR A 702 25.21 -17.07 1.40
C TYR A 702 24.39 -16.29 2.45
N PRO A 703 24.28 -16.84 3.68
CA PRO A 703 23.39 -16.26 4.70
C PRO A 703 23.76 -14.83 5.11
N LEU A 704 25.04 -14.47 5.13
CA LEU A 704 25.48 -13.13 5.53
C LEU A 704 25.16 -12.08 4.45
N GLU A 705 25.35 -12.43 3.18
CA GLU A 705 24.97 -11.61 2.04
C GLU A 705 23.46 -11.33 2.04
N TYR A 706 22.66 -12.39 2.25
CA TYR A 706 21.22 -12.30 2.28
C TYR A 706 20.70 -11.49 3.48
N LEU A 707 21.29 -11.69 4.68
CA LEU A 707 20.90 -10.94 5.88
C LEU A 707 21.35 -9.47 5.80
N THR A 708 22.52 -9.17 5.20
CA THR A 708 22.96 -7.80 4.93
C THR A 708 22.00 -7.09 3.97
N ALA A 709 21.60 -7.77 2.90
CA ALA A 709 20.59 -7.27 1.99
C ALA A 709 19.23 -7.06 2.69
N THR A 710 18.85 -7.96 3.62
CA THR A 710 17.63 -7.84 4.41
C THR A 710 17.68 -6.61 5.34
N LEU A 711 18.80 -6.36 6.00
CA LEU A 711 19.01 -5.15 6.83
C LEU A 711 18.83 -3.87 6.01
N ASN A 712 19.32 -3.83 4.78
CA ASN A 712 19.28 -2.68 3.89
C ASN A 712 17.87 -2.40 3.31
N ASN A 713 17.18 -3.43 2.90
CA ASN A 713 15.86 -3.29 2.28
C ASN A 713 14.73 -3.18 3.29
N GLY A 714 14.91 -3.73 4.51
CA GLY A 714 13.85 -3.78 5.51
C GLY A 714 12.61 -4.56 5.02
N GLY A 715 11.44 -4.24 5.55
CA GLY A 715 10.17 -4.84 5.09
C GLY A 715 9.97 -6.32 5.44
N GLY A 716 10.81 -6.89 6.30
CA GLY A 716 10.62 -8.21 6.86
C GLY A 716 9.66 -8.21 8.06
N PHE A 717 9.37 -9.39 8.56
CA PHE A 717 8.49 -9.58 9.71
C PHE A 717 9.13 -9.09 11.02
N TYR A 718 10.46 -9.22 11.14
CA TYR A 718 11.20 -8.93 12.36
C TYR A 718 11.85 -7.55 12.34
N SER A 719 12.36 -7.12 13.51
CA SER A 719 13.14 -5.89 13.65
C SER A 719 14.53 -6.02 13.03
N LYS A 720 15.17 -4.88 12.71
CA LYS A 720 16.57 -4.84 12.26
C LYS A 720 17.51 -5.48 13.27
N GLU A 721 17.27 -5.29 14.56
CA GLU A 721 17.99 -5.94 15.66
C GLU A 721 18.04 -7.45 15.50
N PHE A 722 16.88 -8.06 15.21
CA PHE A 722 16.78 -9.49 15.10
C PHE A 722 17.54 -10.03 13.87
N TYR A 723 17.49 -9.33 12.72
CA TYR A 723 18.28 -9.72 11.56
C TYR A 723 19.79 -9.59 11.80
N ALA A 724 20.23 -8.54 12.52
CA ALA A 724 21.62 -8.40 12.94
C ALA A 724 22.04 -9.52 13.90
N HIS A 725 21.16 -9.89 14.84
CA HIS A 725 21.39 -11.04 15.71
C HIS A 725 21.49 -12.35 14.92
N THR A 726 20.58 -12.58 13.97
CA THR A 726 20.63 -13.78 13.10
C THR A 726 21.92 -13.82 12.29
N ALA A 727 22.42 -12.69 11.80
CA ALA A 727 23.71 -12.65 11.11
C ALA A 727 24.87 -13.10 12.01
N ARG A 728 24.85 -12.73 13.31
CA ARG A 728 25.82 -13.24 14.29
C ARG A 728 25.70 -14.75 14.50
N MET A 729 24.47 -15.27 14.59
CA MET A 729 24.23 -16.72 14.73
C MET A 729 24.73 -17.50 13.50
N LYS A 730 24.79 -16.86 12.33
CA LYS A 730 25.37 -17.42 11.10
C LYS A 730 26.91 -17.19 10.99
N GLY A 731 27.55 -16.77 12.08
CA GLY A 731 29.01 -16.58 12.17
C GLY A 731 29.50 -15.22 11.67
N GLY A 732 28.62 -14.26 11.49
CA GLY A 732 28.96 -12.89 11.12
C GLY A 732 29.31 -12.01 12.31
N THR A 733 30.08 -10.95 12.08
CA THR A 733 30.35 -9.87 13.03
C THR A 733 29.61 -8.61 12.58
N ILE A 734 29.00 -7.89 13.52
CA ILE A 734 28.33 -6.62 13.21
C ILE A 734 29.22 -5.48 13.70
N ALA A 735 29.64 -4.61 12.80
CA ALA A 735 30.44 -3.44 13.10
C ALA A 735 29.54 -2.17 13.10
N LEU A 736 29.74 -1.33 14.11
CA LEU A 736 29.08 -0.02 14.21
C LEU A 736 29.41 0.89 13.01
N PRO A 737 28.60 1.88 12.70
CA PRO A 737 28.92 2.88 11.68
C PRO A 737 30.25 3.57 11.96
N CYS A 738 31.00 3.88 10.90
CA CYS A 738 32.30 4.57 10.95
C CYS A 738 32.36 5.60 9.83
N VAL A 739 32.82 6.81 10.13
CA VAL A 739 32.89 7.90 9.13
C VAL A 739 33.79 7.56 7.93
N ASN A 740 34.80 6.71 8.11
CA ASN A 740 35.70 6.28 7.04
C ASN A 740 35.32 4.96 6.35
N ASN A 741 34.68 4.02 7.06
CA ASN A 741 34.49 2.67 6.54
C ASN A 741 33.04 2.35 6.15
N SER A 742 32.07 3.13 6.62
CA SER A 742 30.66 2.89 6.30
C SER A 742 30.20 3.65 5.07
N ASP A 743 29.34 3.03 4.28
CA ASP A 743 28.59 3.66 3.22
C ASP A 743 27.19 4.11 3.69
N LEU A 744 26.34 4.55 2.77
CA LEU A 744 24.94 4.88 3.07
C LEU A 744 24.20 3.65 3.65
N LYS A 745 24.32 2.52 2.99
CA LYS A 745 23.74 1.21 3.37
C LYS A 745 24.77 0.37 4.11
N ALA A 746 24.31 -0.69 4.78
CA ALA A 746 25.21 -1.70 5.33
C ALA A 746 25.95 -2.43 4.19
N THR A 747 27.22 -2.73 4.43
CA THR A 747 28.09 -3.46 3.51
C THR A 747 28.65 -4.71 4.19
N LEU A 748 29.03 -5.71 3.40
CA LEU A 748 29.64 -6.94 3.91
C LEU A 748 31.07 -7.04 3.37
N SER A 749 32.02 -7.25 4.29
CA SER A 749 33.43 -7.54 3.97
C SER A 749 33.86 -8.80 4.71
N GLY A 750 34.10 -9.88 3.97
CA GLY A 750 34.34 -11.20 4.55
C GLY A 750 33.13 -11.63 5.42
N LYS A 751 33.33 -11.78 6.74
CA LYS A 751 32.27 -12.09 7.70
C LYS A 751 31.75 -10.89 8.48
N THR A 752 32.23 -9.68 8.18
CA THR A 752 31.85 -8.48 8.94
C THR A 752 30.81 -7.65 8.18
N VAL A 753 29.64 -7.48 8.77
CA VAL A 753 28.59 -6.56 8.32
C VAL A 753 28.87 -5.18 8.93
N HIS A 754 29.29 -4.24 8.12
CA HIS A 754 29.47 -2.84 8.50
C HIS A 754 28.14 -2.10 8.38
N LEU A 755 27.58 -1.64 9.49
CA LEU A 755 26.33 -0.87 9.45
C LEU A 755 26.55 0.46 8.73
N GLY A 756 25.62 0.81 7.86
CA GLY A 756 25.66 2.05 7.08
C GLY A 756 25.32 3.28 7.91
N LEU A 757 25.76 4.45 7.47
CA LEU A 757 25.48 5.72 8.14
C LEU A 757 23.98 6.07 8.14
N ALA A 758 23.18 5.56 7.19
CA ALA A 758 21.73 5.73 7.18
C ALA A 758 20.98 4.92 8.27
N PHE A 759 21.66 4.09 9.04
CA PHE A 759 21.08 3.43 10.21
C PHE A 759 21.00 4.34 11.43
N ILE A 760 21.70 5.49 11.42
CA ILE A 760 21.78 6.43 12.52
C ILE A 760 20.46 7.20 12.63
N ASN A 761 19.82 7.08 13.81
CA ASN A 761 18.67 7.89 14.20
C ASN A 761 19.12 9.22 14.84
N GLY A 762 18.25 9.92 15.57
CA GLY A 762 18.62 11.12 16.31
C GLY A 762 18.75 12.38 15.45
N GLY A 763 18.04 12.44 14.30
CA GLY A 763 17.99 13.66 13.47
C GLY A 763 19.21 13.86 12.58
N PHE A 764 20.07 12.86 12.40
CA PHE A 764 21.27 12.98 11.58
C PHE A 764 20.98 13.20 10.09
N GLY A 765 19.95 12.58 9.55
CA GLY A 765 19.44 12.77 8.19
C GLY A 765 20.37 12.29 7.06
N ASN A 766 19.77 11.77 5.98
CA ASN A 766 20.53 11.26 4.82
C ASN A 766 21.35 12.34 4.10
N GLU A 767 20.94 13.60 4.18
CA GLU A 767 21.69 14.70 3.54
C GLU A 767 23.11 14.81 4.11
N ASN A 768 23.25 14.72 5.42
CA ASN A 768 24.57 14.73 6.06
C ASN A 768 25.39 13.47 5.70
N VAL A 769 24.74 12.32 5.57
CA VAL A 769 25.41 11.11 5.09
C VAL A 769 25.97 11.33 3.68
N TYR A 770 25.19 11.89 2.76
CA TYR A 770 25.67 12.19 1.39
C TYR A 770 26.84 13.19 1.40
N ARG A 771 26.83 14.18 2.30
CA ARG A 771 27.94 15.13 2.45
C ARG A 771 29.22 14.43 2.90
N ILE A 772 29.14 13.54 3.90
CA ILE A 772 30.28 12.75 4.37
C ILE A 772 30.83 11.87 3.24
N LEU A 773 29.96 11.13 2.55
CA LEU A 773 30.37 10.27 1.46
C LEU A 773 31.01 11.04 0.30
N LYS A 774 30.45 12.19 -0.06
CA LYS A 774 30.97 13.07 -1.11
C LYS A 774 32.36 13.60 -0.76
N SER A 775 32.53 14.15 0.46
CA SER A 775 33.83 14.66 0.92
C SER A 775 34.89 13.56 0.96
N ARG A 776 34.51 12.35 1.42
CA ARG A 776 35.41 11.18 1.41
C ARG A 776 35.81 10.76 -0.02
N GLN A 777 34.90 10.89 -0.97
CA GLN A 777 35.16 10.55 -2.38
C GLN A 777 36.05 11.60 -3.05
N THR A 778 35.88 12.91 -2.73
CA THR A 778 36.62 14.01 -3.36
C THR A 778 38.00 14.20 -2.75
N ASP A 779 38.08 14.17 -1.42
CA ASP A 779 39.26 14.59 -0.66
C ASP A 779 39.96 13.42 0.08
N GLY A 780 39.51 12.19 -0.16
CA GLY A 780 40.02 10.99 0.49
C GLY A 780 39.48 10.78 1.93
N PRO A 781 39.90 9.71 2.59
CA PRO A 781 39.50 9.41 3.97
C PRO A 781 39.82 10.56 4.92
N PHE A 782 38.99 10.73 5.95
CA PHE A 782 39.29 11.70 7.03
C PHE A 782 40.50 11.21 7.80
N LEU A 783 41.45 12.13 8.06
CA LEU A 783 42.74 11.82 8.70
C LEU A 783 42.66 11.87 10.21
N SER A 784 41.77 12.69 10.77
CA SER A 784 41.52 12.89 12.18
C SER A 784 40.12 13.41 12.46
N PHE A 785 39.74 13.45 13.75
CA PHE A 785 38.49 14.09 14.17
C PHE A 785 38.47 15.58 13.81
N ARG A 786 39.60 16.27 13.94
CA ARG A 786 39.72 17.70 13.57
C ARG A 786 39.57 17.91 12.07
N ASP A 787 40.15 17.03 11.25
CA ASP A 787 39.98 17.06 9.78
C ASP A 787 38.51 16.89 9.40
N PHE A 788 37.80 15.95 10.05
CA PHE A 788 36.38 15.79 9.86
C PHE A 788 35.58 17.04 10.18
N VAL A 789 35.82 17.67 11.36
CA VAL A 789 35.11 18.90 11.76
C VAL A 789 35.36 20.04 10.79
N ASN A 790 36.61 20.18 10.30
CA ASN A 790 36.95 21.22 9.33
C ASN A 790 36.30 21.04 7.98
N ARG A 791 36.29 19.81 7.47
CA ARG A 791 35.69 19.47 6.17
C ARG A 791 34.15 19.45 6.22
N MET A 792 33.55 19.17 7.36
CA MET A 792 32.11 19.07 7.58
C MET A 792 31.53 20.25 8.35
N SER A 793 31.91 21.47 7.97
CA SER A 793 31.54 22.72 8.67
C SER A 793 30.03 22.98 8.76
N GLU A 794 29.23 22.36 7.88
CA GLU A 794 27.77 22.48 7.85
C GLU A 794 27.06 21.54 8.84
N ILE A 795 27.75 20.55 9.42
CA ILE A 795 27.18 19.64 10.40
C ILE A 795 27.19 20.30 11.77
N SER A 796 26.04 20.37 12.43
CA SER A 796 25.94 21.04 13.75
C SER A 796 26.62 20.23 14.86
N LEU A 797 26.90 20.91 15.98
CA LEU A 797 27.48 20.26 17.16
C LEU A 797 26.63 19.07 17.63
N GLU A 798 25.30 19.24 17.70
CA GLU A 798 24.38 18.18 18.12
C GLU A 798 24.50 16.95 17.23
N GLN A 799 24.63 17.15 15.93
CA GLN A 799 24.79 16.06 14.95
C GLN A 799 26.17 15.37 15.09
N ILE A 800 27.21 16.12 15.38
CA ILE A 800 28.54 15.56 15.67
C ILE A 800 28.51 14.76 16.99
N ILE A 801 27.78 15.22 17.98
CA ILE A 801 27.59 14.49 19.26
C ILE A 801 26.89 13.14 18.99
N VAL A 802 25.90 13.08 18.11
CA VAL A 802 25.25 11.82 17.70
C VAL A 802 26.29 10.85 17.13
N LEU A 803 27.18 11.29 16.24
CA LEU A 803 28.24 10.45 15.68
C LEU A 803 29.25 9.98 16.73
N ILE A 804 29.62 10.85 17.66
CA ILE A 804 30.52 10.52 18.75
C ILE A 804 29.92 9.47 19.67
N ARG A 805 28.68 9.67 20.12
CA ARG A 805 27.96 8.75 20.99
C ARG A 805 27.88 7.36 20.37
N LEU A 806 27.68 7.28 19.05
CA LEU A 806 27.63 6.01 18.33
C LEU A 806 29.03 5.42 18.01
N GLY A 807 30.11 6.09 18.41
CA GLY A 807 31.47 5.61 18.16
C GLY A 807 31.89 5.68 16.68
N CYS A 808 31.29 6.55 15.87
CA CYS A 808 31.63 6.67 14.44
C CYS A 808 33.07 7.14 14.18
N PHE A 809 33.72 7.72 15.20
CA PHE A 809 35.11 8.22 15.15
C PHE A 809 36.12 7.29 15.85
N ARG A 810 35.73 6.06 16.21
CA ARG A 810 36.62 5.11 16.90
C ARG A 810 37.89 4.77 16.13
N CYS A 811 37.91 5.04 14.82
CA CYS A 811 39.12 4.89 14.00
C CYS A 811 40.20 5.96 14.34
N PHE A 812 39.83 7.05 15.00
CA PHE A 812 40.77 8.10 15.43
C PHE A 812 41.02 8.07 16.94
N GLU A 813 39.93 7.99 17.70
CA GLU A 813 39.93 8.02 19.16
C GLU A 813 38.77 7.14 19.70
N PRO A 814 39.07 6.11 20.46
CA PRO A 814 38.05 5.24 21.04
C PRO A 814 37.31 5.89 22.23
N ASN A 815 37.93 6.87 22.94
CA ASN A 815 37.29 7.52 24.07
C ASN A 815 36.31 8.59 23.62
N LYS A 816 35.02 8.25 23.69
CA LYS A 816 33.92 9.14 23.30
C LYS A 816 33.87 10.46 24.12
N LYS A 817 34.17 10.42 25.41
CA LYS A 817 34.14 11.59 26.30
C LYS A 817 35.23 12.61 25.94
N LYS A 818 36.40 12.12 25.53
CA LYS A 818 37.45 12.96 24.98
C LYS A 818 37.05 13.63 23.67
N LEU A 819 36.43 12.86 22.75
CA LEU A 819 35.90 13.41 21.51
C LEU A 819 34.78 14.43 21.74
N MET A 820 33.93 14.23 22.73
CA MET A 820 32.91 15.21 23.10
C MET A 820 33.53 16.52 23.57
N TRP A 821 34.56 16.43 24.39
CA TRP A 821 35.30 17.61 24.85
C TRP A 821 35.93 18.35 23.66
N ASP A 822 36.60 17.61 22.79
CA ASP A 822 37.23 18.18 21.59
C ASP A 822 36.20 18.82 20.66
N ALA A 823 35.00 18.20 20.48
CA ALA A 823 33.91 18.75 19.69
C ALA A 823 33.43 20.10 20.23
N HIS A 824 33.14 20.18 21.54
CA HIS A 824 32.73 21.42 22.15
C HIS A 824 33.82 22.51 22.04
N PHE A 825 35.08 22.14 22.19
CA PHE A 825 36.19 23.09 22.11
C PHE A 825 36.42 23.59 20.68
N LEU A 826 36.31 22.71 19.67
CA LEU A 826 36.53 23.07 18.27
C LEU A 826 35.34 23.86 17.67
N LEU A 827 34.13 23.62 18.15
CA LEU A 827 32.93 24.24 17.62
C LEU A 827 32.42 25.44 18.42
N SER A 828 32.98 25.71 19.60
CA SER A 828 32.64 26.91 20.40
C SER A 828 33.12 28.22 19.78
N LYS A 829 34.03 28.17 18.79
CA LYS A 829 34.49 29.35 18.06
C LYS A 829 33.48 29.72 16.97
N THR A 830 33.09 31.01 16.93
CA THR A 830 32.16 31.54 15.90
C THR A 830 32.70 31.33 14.49
N PRO A 831 31.83 31.19 13.46
CA PRO A 831 32.23 30.97 12.08
C PRO A 831 33.22 31.99 11.52
N GLU A 832 33.14 33.24 11.96
CA GLU A 832 34.06 34.34 11.56
C GLU A 832 35.51 34.11 11.95
N THR A 833 35.78 33.26 12.94
CA THR A 833 37.15 32.91 13.35
C THR A 833 37.71 31.67 12.66
N ARG A 834 36.91 30.95 11.88
CA ARG A 834 37.36 29.75 11.14
C ARG A 834 38.04 30.06 9.81
N GLU A 835 37.70 31.15 9.14
CA GLU A 835 38.18 31.49 7.78
C GLU A 835 39.48 32.30 7.75
N LYS A 836 40.00 32.79 8.89
CA LYS A 836 41.30 33.44 8.90
C LYS A 836 42.40 32.39 8.79
N SER A 837 42.91 32.20 7.57
CA SER A 837 44.18 31.53 7.32
C SER A 837 45.26 32.16 8.17
N ASN A 838 45.58 31.57 9.32
CA ASN A 838 46.71 32.00 10.12
C ASN A 838 47.98 31.62 9.36
N LEU A 839 48.77 32.58 8.99
CA LEU A 839 50.11 32.44 8.39
C LEU A 839 51.05 31.59 9.27
N PHE A 840 50.72 31.42 10.55
CA PHE A 840 51.46 30.62 11.52
C PHE A 840 50.54 29.53 12.10
N ARG A 841 50.98 28.29 12.02
CA ARG A 841 50.33 27.17 12.74
C ARG A 841 50.55 27.37 14.23
N ILE A 842 49.54 27.86 14.92
CA ILE A 842 49.52 27.84 16.39
C ILE A 842 49.23 26.39 16.80
N GLU A 843 50.18 25.74 17.45
CA GLU A 843 49.91 24.42 18.03
C GLU A 843 48.81 24.55 19.08
N PRO A 844 47.79 23.68 19.00
CA PRO A 844 46.68 23.71 19.95
C PRO A 844 47.19 23.38 21.34
N LYS A 845 46.81 24.16 22.35
CA LYS A 845 47.06 23.84 23.75
C LYS A 845 46.53 22.43 24.05
N SER A 846 47.43 21.54 24.44
CA SER A 846 47.02 20.23 24.96
C SER A 846 46.57 20.38 26.41
N TRP A 847 45.33 20.02 26.69
CA TRP A 847 44.81 19.99 28.06
C TRP A 847 44.99 18.58 28.63
N LYS A 848 45.54 18.45 29.85
CA LYS A 848 45.45 17.18 30.60
C LYS A 848 44.03 17.07 31.11
N LEU A 849 43.25 16.24 30.45
CA LEU A 849 41.92 15.91 30.94
C LEU A 849 42.02 14.92 32.11
N PRO A 850 41.13 14.98 33.10
CA PRO A 850 40.99 13.90 34.08
C PRO A 850 40.70 12.56 33.36
N GLU A 851 40.93 11.44 34.04
CA GLU A 851 40.56 10.13 33.51
C GLU A 851 39.04 10.05 33.30
N LEU A 852 38.62 10.07 32.05
CA LEU A 852 37.21 10.04 31.66
C LEU A 852 36.78 8.58 31.49
N ILE A 853 36.27 8.01 32.58
CA ILE A 853 35.79 6.62 32.58
C ILE A 853 34.61 6.48 31.62
N HIS A 854 34.66 5.46 30.78
CA HIS A 854 33.68 5.13 29.81
C HIS A 854 33.30 3.65 29.94
N THR A 855 32.02 3.33 29.97
CA THR A 855 31.52 1.97 30.26
C THR A 855 30.80 1.36 29.05
N GLN A 856 30.87 0.04 28.94
CA GLN A 856 30.13 -0.70 27.90
C GLN A 856 28.61 -0.54 28.05
N VAL A 857 28.12 -0.25 29.26
CA VAL A 857 26.68 -0.04 29.49
C VAL A 857 26.24 1.29 28.87
N GLU A 858 27.06 2.35 29.01
CA GLU A 858 26.78 3.63 28.31
C GLU A 858 26.76 3.45 26.80
N ASP A 859 27.68 2.66 26.24
CA ASP A 859 27.69 2.34 24.82
C ASP A 859 26.41 1.64 24.37
N ALA A 860 25.97 0.64 25.10
CA ALA A 860 24.75 -0.08 24.79
C ALA A 860 23.52 0.83 24.79
N TYR A 861 23.41 1.75 25.74
CA TYR A 861 22.31 2.71 25.79
C TYR A 861 22.34 3.71 24.63
N ASP A 862 23.53 4.21 24.27
CA ASP A 862 23.72 5.06 23.09
C ASP A 862 23.31 4.33 21.81
N GLU A 863 23.68 3.06 21.67
CA GLU A 863 23.30 2.23 20.53
C GLU A 863 21.77 1.97 20.48
N MET A 864 21.16 1.67 21.64
CA MET A 864 19.71 1.47 21.73
C MET A 864 18.93 2.75 21.35
N GLU A 865 19.41 3.92 21.75
CA GLU A 865 18.79 5.19 21.39
C GLU A 865 19.01 5.54 19.91
N LEU A 866 20.23 5.39 19.41
CA LEU A 866 20.65 5.92 18.11
C LEU A 866 20.58 4.92 16.96
N LEU A 867 20.60 3.61 17.22
CA LEU A 867 20.38 2.54 16.22
C LEU A 867 19.05 1.82 16.41
N GLY A 868 18.50 1.87 17.64
CA GLY A 868 17.32 1.13 18.05
C GLY A 868 17.61 -0.24 18.66
N PHE A 869 18.89 -0.65 18.76
CA PHE A 869 19.30 -1.93 19.35
C PHE A 869 20.79 -1.93 19.73
N PRO A 870 21.22 -2.74 20.72
CA PRO A 870 22.62 -2.85 21.11
C PRO A 870 23.40 -3.71 20.11
N VAL A 871 24.59 -3.25 19.76
CA VAL A 871 25.51 -3.93 18.85
C VAL A 871 26.70 -4.52 19.60
N THR A 872 27.26 -3.80 20.55
CA THR A 872 28.49 -4.19 21.24
C THR A 872 28.28 -5.23 22.34
N VAL A 873 27.06 -5.28 22.92
CA VAL A 873 26.74 -6.20 24.02
C VAL A 873 25.42 -6.95 23.76
N SER A 874 25.27 -8.11 24.42
CA SER A 874 24.01 -8.85 24.43
C SER A 874 22.98 -8.14 25.31
N PRO A 875 21.68 -8.12 24.95
CA PRO A 875 20.63 -7.66 25.82
C PRO A 875 20.60 -8.33 27.20
N PHE A 876 21.06 -9.59 27.30
CA PHE A 876 21.12 -10.32 28.57
C PHE A 876 22.22 -9.81 29.50
N SER A 877 23.33 -9.31 28.97
CA SER A 877 24.40 -8.72 29.79
C SER A 877 24.00 -7.38 30.42
N LEU A 878 22.93 -6.76 29.98
CA LEU A 878 22.37 -5.53 30.55
C LEU A 878 21.41 -5.78 31.71
N ILE A 879 21.16 -7.04 32.11
CA ILE A 879 20.30 -7.35 33.23
C ILE A 879 21.03 -7.04 34.53
N ALA A 880 20.36 -6.30 35.42
CA ALA A 880 20.95 -5.83 36.69
C ALA A 880 21.36 -6.99 37.62
N ASP A 881 20.54 -8.01 37.74
CA ASP A 881 20.85 -9.18 38.57
C ASP A 881 20.97 -10.42 37.68
N GLN A 882 22.20 -10.78 37.34
CA GLN A 882 22.54 -11.93 36.50
C GLN A 882 22.10 -13.28 37.09
N SER A 883 21.94 -13.36 38.44
CA SER A 883 21.48 -14.59 39.12
C SER A 883 20.03 -14.97 38.79
N GLN A 884 19.26 -14.01 38.30
CA GLN A 884 17.85 -14.23 37.92
C GLN A 884 17.69 -14.88 36.54
N ILE A 885 18.78 -15.01 35.79
CA ILE A 885 18.76 -15.60 34.45
C ILE A 885 18.84 -17.11 34.55
N PRO A 886 17.80 -17.87 34.19
CA PRO A 886 17.88 -19.33 34.08
C PRO A 886 18.92 -19.77 33.07
N THR A 887 19.61 -20.85 33.36
CA THR A 887 20.71 -21.40 32.54
C THR A 887 20.26 -22.40 31.48
N LEU A 888 18.98 -22.83 31.52
CA LEU A 888 18.43 -23.80 30.57
C LEU A 888 18.39 -23.20 29.17
N ALA A 889 18.95 -23.89 28.19
CA ALA A 889 18.91 -23.50 26.79
C ALA A 889 17.64 -24.00 26.10
N ALA A 890 17.14 -23.26 25.14
CA ALA A 890 15.94 -23.62 24.36
C ALA A 890 16.16 -24.90 23.54
N SER A 891 17.40 -25.18 23.10
CA SER A 891 17.79 -26.41 22.40
C SER A 891 17.59 -27.69 23.21
N GLU A 892 17.43 -27.59 24.54
CA GLU A 892 17.17 -28.73 25.44
C GLU A 892 15.67 -29.04 25.59
N LEU A 893 14.77 -28.14 25.16
CA LEU A 893 13.32 -28.30 25.31
C LEU A 893 12.75 -29.60 24.72
N PRO A 894 13.25 -30.15 23.60
CA PRO A 894 12.79 -31.43 23.07
C PRO A 894 12.90 -32.60 24.04
N LYS A 895 13.87 -32.54 24.97
CA LYS A 895 14.10 -33.57 25.99
C LYS A 895 13.22 -33.39 27.25
N LEU A 896 12.50 -32.28 27.31
CA LEU A 896 11.78 -31.86 28.51
C LEU A 896 10.26 -31.78 28.29
N ILE A 897 9.74 -32.40 27.23
CA ILE A 897 8.32 -32.42 26.93
C ILE A 897 7.52 -32.92 28.15
N GLY A 898 6.45 -32.19 28.50
CA GLY A 898 5.60 -32.48 29.65
C GLY A 898 6.11 -31.92 30.97
N LYS A 899 7.35 -31.44 31.07
CA LYS A 899 7.93 -30.86 32.29
C LYS A 899 7.75 -29.36 32.35
N THR A 900 7.64 -28.80 33.57
CA THR A 900 7.68 -27.35 33.78
C THR A 900 9.13 -26.91 33.89
N VAL A 901 9.48 -25.84 33.13
CA VAL A 901 10.84 -25.31 33.01
C VAL A 901 10.87 -23.83 33.32
N ASP A 902 12.06 -23.33 33.73
CA ASP A 902 12.37 -21.90 33.81
C ASP A 902 13.35 -21.55 32.69
N LEU A 903 13.03 -20.52 31.91
CA LEU A 903 13.81 -20.03 30.77
C LEU A 903 14.02 -18.52 30.87
N ALA A 904 15.08 -18.03 30.24
CA ALA A 904 15.24 -16.63 29.94
C ALA A 904 15.12 -16.39 28.42
N GLY A 905 14.29 -15.44 28.02
CA GLY A 905 14.11 -15.13 26.61
C GLY A 905 14.06 -13.64 26.35
N TYR A 906 14.79 -13.17 25.32
CA TYR A 906 14.64 -11.83 24.79
C TYR A 906 13.48 -11.80 23.79
N ARG A 907 12.54 -10.86 23.99
CA ARG A 907 11.31 -10.80 23.21
C ARG A 907 11.57 -10.40 21.75
N VAL A 908 11.25 -11.28 20.82
CA VAL A 908 11.31 -11.02 19.37
C VAL A 908 9.99 -10.43 18.90
N THR A 909 8.88 -11.14 19.17
CA THR A 909 7.55 -10.69 18.75
C THR A 909 6.47 -11.26 19.65
N VAL A 910 5.32 -10.57 19.68
CA VAL A 910 4.13 -11.03 20.42
C VAL A 910 2.89 -10.69 19.62
N LYS A 911 1.98 -11.65 19.48
CA LYS A 911 0.71 -11.48 18.79
C LYS A 911 -0.44 -11.80 19.73
N SER A 912 -1.30 -10.82 19.99
CA SER A 912 -2.55 -11.04 20.74
C SER A 912 -3.64 -11.56 19.79
N THR A 913 -4.40 -12.56 20.23
CA THR A 913 -5.56 -13.11 19.52
C THR A 913 -6.70 -13.38 20.50
N LYS A 914 -7.89 -13.61 19.98
CA LYS A 914 -9.06 -13.98 20.79
C LYS A 914 -9.31 -15.48 20.67
N THR A 915 -9.60 -16.11 21.79
CA THR A 915 -10.08 -17.48 21.86
C THR A 915 -11.51 -17.59 21.33
N SER A 916 -12.02 -18.80 21.16
CA SER A 916 -13.43 -19.07 20.81
C SER A 916 -14.41 -18.39 21.77
N ASN A 917 -14.03 -18.27 23.05
CA ASN A 917 -14.81 -17.60 24.10
C ASN A 917 -14.56 -16.08 24.18
N ASN A 918 -14.00 -15.47 23.11
CA ASN A 918 -13.72 -14.04 22.98
C ASN A 918 -12.74 -13.45 24.03
N GLN A 919 -12.00 -14.32 24.75
CA GLN A 919 -10.96 -13.94 25.70
C GLN A 919 -9.63 -13.70 24.96
N ILE A 920 -8.80 -12.79 25.49
CA ILE A 920 -7.51 -12.46 24.86
C ILE A 920 -6.44 -13.43 25.34
N MET A 921 -5.68 -14.01 24.41
CA MET A 921 -4.45 -14.77 24.64
C MET A 921 -3.30 -14.19 23.81
N GLN A 922 -2.06 -14.55 24.13
CA GLN A 922 -0.88 -14.12 23.36
C GLN A 922 -0.04 -15.31 22.92
N PHE A 923 0.47 -15.22 21.69
CA PHE A 923 1.59 -16.03 21.23
C PHE A 923 2.85 -15.16 21.30
N GLY A 924 3.84 -15.60 22.05
CA GLY A 924 5.12 -14.92 22.20
C GLY A 924 6.24 -15.74 21.60
N THR A 925 7.11 -15.07 20.85
CA THR A 925 8.35 -15.67 20.32
C THR A 925 9.52 -14.92 20.94
N PHE A 926 10.44 -15.67 21.54
CA PHE A 926 11.63 -15.18 22.21
C PHE A 926 12.86 -15.90 21.67
N VAL A 927 14.04 -15.35 21.95
CA VAL A 927 15.31 -16.02 21.76
C VAL A 927 16.05 -16.09 23.10
N ASP A 928 16.70 -17.22 23.37
CA ASP A 928 17.53 -17.39 24.56
C ASP A 928 18.91 -16.72 24.44
N GLN A 929 19.77 -16.88 25.42
CA GLN A 929 21.14 -16.32 25.40
C GLN A 929 22.01 -16.84 24.25
N LYS A 930 21.72 -18.04 23.77
CA LYS A 930 22.44 -18.67 22.64
C LYS A 930 21.82 -18.30 21.28
N GLY A 931 20.67 -17.66 21.28
CA GLY A 931 19.93 -17.26 20.08
C GLY A 931 18.91 -18.29 19.59
N ASP A 932 18.70 -19.39 20.36
CA ASP A 932 17.72 -20.40 20.03
C ASP A 932 16.29 -19.92 20.31
N TRP A 933 15.35 -20.41 19.51
CA TRP A 933 13.96 -20.00 19.58
C TRP A 933 13.19 -20.56 20.77
N ILE A 934 12.40 -19.73 21.43
CA ILE A 934 11.41 -20.10 22.43
C ILE A 934 10.04 -19.59 21.95
N ASP A 935 9.20 -20.49 21.47
CA ASP A 935 7.81 -20.18 21.15
C ASP A 935 6.92 -20.45 22.34
N THR A 936 6.06 -19.50 22.70
CA THR A 936 5.25 -19.54 23.91
C THR A 936 3.77 -19.33 23.63
N VAL A 937 2.93 -19.98 24.43
CA VAL A 937 1.47 -19.74 24.48
C VAL A 937 1.12 -19.16 25.85
N ILE A 938 0.56 -17.95 25.85
CA ILE A 938 0.13 -17.24 27.06
C ILE A 938 -1.39 -17.21 27.05
N PHE A 939 -1.98 -18.14 27.82
CA PHE A 939 -3.43 -18.29 27.91
C PHE A 939 -4.09 -17.13 28.67
N PRO A 940 -5.43 -16.93 28.54
CA PRO A 940 -6.13 -15.79 29.15
C PRO A 940 -5.95 -15.62 30.64
N ASN A 941 -5.88 -16.71 31.39
CA ASN A 941 -5.67 -16.72 32.85
C ASN A 941 -4.31 -16.11 33.26
N VAL A 942 -3.28 -16.33 32.44
CA VAL A 942 -1.93 -15.77 32.65
C VAL A 942 -1.84 -14.35 32.05
N PHE A 943 -2.45 -14.12 30.90
CA PHE A 943 -2.44 -12.84 30.22
C PHE A 943 -2.99 -11.70 31.07
N THR A 944 -4.03 -11.93 31.85
CA THR A 944 -4.67 -10.90 32.70
C THR A 944 -3.70 -10.29 33.70
N ASN A 945 -2.76 -11.09 34.21
CA ASN A 945 -1.79 -10.69 35.24
C ASN A 945 -0.39 -10.40 34.70
N ASN A 946 -0.07 -10.88 33.48
CA ASN A 946 1.30 -10.89 32.94
C ASN A 946 1.32 -10.56 31.44
N LYS A 947 0.89 -9.37 31.07
CA LYS A 947 0.91 -8.92 29.68
C LYS A 947 2.33 -8.64 29.20
N VAL A 948 2.76 -9.31 28.14
CA VAL A 948 4.01 -9.01 27.43
C VAL A 948 3.78 -7.88 26.44
N SER A 949 4.26 -6.67 26.75
CA SER A 949 4.01 -5.48 25.92
C SER A 949 5.28 -4.75 25.52
N ALA A 950 6.33 -4.74 26.33
CA ALA A 950 7.56 -3.99 26.11
C ALA A 950 8.70 -4.89 25.57
N PRO A 951 9.65 -4.35 24.76
CA PRO A 951 10.90 -5.04 24.47
C PRO A 951 11.70 -5.33 25.74
N GLY A 952 12.54 -6.34 25.72
CA GLY A 952 13.44 -6.69 26.83
C GLY A 952 13.54 -8.18 27.08
N CYS A 953 14.35 -8.54 28.08
CA CYS A 953 14.52 -9.90 28.56
C CYS A 953 13.43 -10.28 29.57
N TYR A 954 12.94 -11.50 29.47
CA TYR A 954 11.90 -12.03 30.32
C TYR A 954 12.33 -13.36 30.93
N LYS A 955 11.98 -13.55 32.20
CA LYS A 955 12.00 -14.87 32.83
C LYS A 955 10.65 -15.52 32.58
N ILE A 956 10.68 -16.72 32.02
CA ILE A 956 9.49 -17.46 31.55
C ILE A 956 9.48 -18.79 32.29
N ARG A 957 8.40 -19.06 33.02
CA ARG A 957 8.12 -20.35 33.60
C ARG A 957 6.90 -20.95 32.92
N GLY A 958 7.00 -22.19 32.49
CA GLY A 958 5.87 -22.87 31.84
C GLY A 958 6.15 -24.33 31.51
N LYS A 959 5.08 -25.03 31.15
CA LYS A 959 5.13 -26.45 30.77
C LYS A 959 5.52 -26.58 29.30
N VAL A 960 6.48 -27.44 29.01
CA VAL A 960 6.89 -27.75 27.63
C VAL A 960 5.83 -28.64 27.00
N SER A 961 5.25 -28.20 25.92
CA SER A 961 4.21 -28.89 25.13
C SER A 961 4.71 -29.16 23.71
N GLU A 962 4.26 -30.25 23.13
CA GLU A 962 4.52 -30.58 21.75
C GLU A 962 3.19 -30.81 21.01
N GLU A 963 3.04 -30.18 19.85
CA GLU A 963 1.90 -30.39 18.97
C GLU A 963 2.38 -30.59 17.54
N PHE A 964 2.18 -31.80 16.99
CA PHE A 964 2.58 -32.15 15.62
C PHE A 964 4.09 -31.93 15.30
N GLY A 965 4.96 -32.21 16.27
CA GLY A 965 6.41 -32.04 16.14
C GLY A 965 6.90 -30.61 16.39
N HIS A 966 6.02 -29.66 16.71
CA HIS A 966 6.39 -28.30 17.10
C HIS A 966 6.34 -28.14 18.62
N ILE A 967 7.44 -27.63 19.19
CA ILE A 967 7.60 -27.44 20.64
C ILE A 967 7.23 -26.02 21.02
N THR A 968 6.40 -25.89 22.07
CA THR A 968 6.01 -24.63 22.65
C THR A 968 6.11 -24.69 24.17
N VAL A 969 6.15 -23.55 24.81
CA VAL A 969 6.07 -23.43 26.28
C VAL A 969 4.74 -22.80 26.63
N ASP A 970 3.87 -23.57 27.29
CA ASP A 970 2.60 -23.08 27.84
C ASP A 970 2.91 -22.32 29.13
N VAL A 971 2.82 -20.98 29.05
CA VAL A 971 3.32 -20.09 30.10
C VAL A 971 2.42 -20.14 31.35
N GLU A 972 3.03 -20.42 32.51
CA GLU A 972 2.42 -20.34 33.82
C GLU A 972 2.70 -18.98 34.49
N LYS A 973 3.94 -18.46 34.32
CA LYS A 973 4.38 -17.16 34.83
C LYS A 973 5.40 -16.53 33.92
N ILE A 974 5.26 -15.24 33.66
CA ILE A 974 6.23 -14.46 32.86
C ILE A 974 6.44 -13.11 33.52
N ARG A 975 7.70 -12.69 33.64
CA ARG A 975 8.04 -11.35 34.14
C ARG A 975 9.21 -10.77 33.36
N ARG A 976 9.20 -9.47 33.18
CA ARG A 976 10.34 -8.74 32.60
C ARG A 976 11.47 -8.65 33.63
N LEU A 977 12.69 -8.91 33.17
CA LEU A 977 13.89 -8.71 33.99
C LEU A 977 14.30 -7.24 33.97
N GLU A 978 14.79 -6.76 35.11
CA GLU A 978 15.25 -5.38 35.27
C GLU A 978 16.62 -5.21 34.64
N VAL A 979 16.82 -4.09 33.95
CA VAL A 979 18.09 -3.72 33.33
C VAL A 979 18.86 -2.79 34.25
N MET A 980 20.20 -2.79 34.13
CA MET A 980 21.10 -1.89 34.84
C MET A 980 20.67 -0.45 34.62
N ASN A 981 20.71 0.37 35.67
CA ASN A 981 20.41 1.77 35.53
C ASN A 981 21.71 2.54 35.25
N LEU A 982 21.67 3.54 34.35
CA LEU A 982 22.83 4.43 34.08
C LEU A 982 23.13 5.36 35.24
N ARG A 983 22.14 5.66 36.07
CA ARG A 983 22.31 6.38 37.30
C ARG A 983 22.68 5.35 38.37
N GLY A 984 23.97 5.13 38.56
CA GLY A 984 24.44 4.30 39.68
C GLY A 984 23.86 4.79 40.97
N ASP A 985 23.02 3.99 41.59
CA ASP A 985 22.78 3.96 43.01
C ASP A 985 23.81 3.00 43.62
#